data_ded15827087ed7c3570a7390bf5b26a2
#
_entry.id   ded15827087ed7c3570a7390bf5b26a2
#
_cell.length_a   1.000
_cell.length_b   1.000
_cell.length_c   1.000
_cell.angle_alpha   90.00
_cell.angle_beta   90.00
_cell.angle_gamma   90.00
#
_symmetry.space_group_name_H-M   'P 1'
#
loop_
_entity.id
_entity.type
_entity.pdbx_description
1 polymer ?
#
loop_
_entity_poly.entity_id
_entity_poly.type
_entity_poly.pdbx_seq_one_letter_code
_entity_poly.pdbx_strand_id
1 'polypeptide(L)'
;MKGSRRDFIKTAAVAAAVGGWHRPAWSATPVWAPPPVRKLKVIENTWIPMPDGIELAARIFMPDDAATAPVGAILEMLPYRKRVGYRRSDDRTAAWLVPRGFALVRVDVRGTGESGGIIVNEYDLPEQADVAPLVRWISQQPWCNGKVGMRGISYGSINAFQAAAKGIPELKAIVAAMGTENGYTDDVHTLGGCVINEKVVWGTMWKQTMIDPPDPELVGPQWREIWLERLRAQGPVVSEWMRHQLVDQYWRDRIVSDLSKVKCAVYVVGGLEDSYINTVPRTLEGLDCPRKGIVGPWGHDWPQEGDPGPRLDWAFEETRWWDRWLNGNDNGIMDEPMLRSFIAAATVAQRYPADIPGRWVAEERWPAPSIATRRLHLTPGKTLQAAATPRARVAVPSALTIGGCIPVLSPTDMSSMAPTEQSDDDTLSLVFDSEPLSADIDIVGRPTLRLAFIADKPIAKIAVRLNEVAPDGRSWLLTYGVRNLAHNADHTAWTPIVAGAEQTQDILLNFTSRRVKKGSRLRLSVSQSQWPIVWPAPEAVSLQVVAGATAIDIPIRPARASEPSMPVEVRPDTSGKTPAPADPAMRMVTYEGPIGSRRASFGASFPIELRNHDVVAMRRGSGLSVEATIAEGDVNSYRIAFTSENASEREGWKVAAKVATTMTSTPTHFVVEERIEAWHNGERIHEARWKHRIRRDGN
;
A
#
# COMPACT_ATOMS: atom_id res chain seq x y z
N MET A 1 -42.57 49.16 9.45
CA MET A 1 -42.89 49.37 8.04
C MET A 1 -42.20 48.26 7.25
N LYS A 2 -43.04 47.51 6.51
CA LYS A 2 -42.67 46.31 5.76
C LYS A 2 -41.95 46.71 4.46
N GLY A 3 -40.78 46.13 4.18
CA GLY A 3 -40.08 46.27 2.91
C GLY A 3 -39.58 44.88 2.48
N SER A 4 -40.09 44.45 1.31
CA SER A 4 -40.20 43.13 0.75
C SER A 4 -38.84 42.60 0.23
N ARG A 5 -38.59 41.31 0.41
CA ARG A 5 -37.57 40.47 -0.25
C ARG A 5 -37.97 40.21 -1.69
N ARG A 6 -37.65 41.09 -2.62
CA ARG A 6 -37.68 40.86 -4.08
C ARG A 6 -37.07 42.09 -4.77
N ASP A 7 -35.75 42.08 -5.04
CA ASP A 7 -35.09 42.87 -6.06
C ASP A 7 -33.56 42.82 -5.85
N PHE A 8 -32.96 41.67 -6.12
CA PHE A 8 -31.51 41.60 -6.35
C PHE A 8 -31.21 40.37 -7.25
N ILE A 9 -31.80 40.37 -8.45
CA ILE A 9 -31.31 39.60 -9.57
C ILE A 9 -31.43 40.48 -10.80
N LYS A 10 -30.38 41.22 -11.14
CA LYS A 10 -30.10 41.67 -12.50
C LYS A 10 -28.65 42.07 -12.62
N THR A 11 -27.96 41.37 -13.53
CA THR A 11 -26.90 41.82 -14.40
C THR A 11 -25.47 41.90 -13.81
N ALA A 12 -24.71 40.83 -14.05
CA ALA A 12 -23.33 40.95 -14.50
C ALA A 12 -23.02 39.77 -15.42
N ALA A 13 -23.32 39.89 -16.69
CA ALA A 13 -22.79 39.05 -17.75
C ALA A 13 -21.35 39.52 -18.02
N VAL A 14 -20.37 38.82 -17.48
CA VAL A 14 -18.98 38.93 -17.91
C VAL A 14 -18.77 37.88 -18.98
N ALA A 15 -18.61 38.31 -20.23
CA ALA A 15 -18.23 37.47 -21.34
C ALA A 15 -16.78 36.99 -21.13
N ALA A 16 -16.63 35.77 -20.68
CA ALA A 16 -15.35 35.05 -20.74
C ALA A 16 -15.18 34.56 -22.18
N ALA A 17 -14.22 35.12 -22.89
CA ALA A 17 -13.76 34.61 -24.18
C ALA A 17 -13.14 33.21 -23.95
N VAL A 18 -13.92 32.16 -24.24
CA VAL A 18 -13.43 30.80 -24.30
C VAL A 18 -12.66 30.66 -25.61
N GLY A 19 -11.33 30.72 -25.50
CA GLY A 19 -10.44 30.33 -26.60
C GLY A 19 -10.73 28.85 -26.96
N GLY A 20 -11.14 28.65 -28.22
CA GLY A 20 -11.48 27.36 -28.75
C GLY A 20 -10.28 26.40 -28.69
N TRP A 21 -10.34 25.43 -27.82
CA TRP A 21 -9.47 24.26 -27.85
C TRP A 21 -9.98 23.36 -28.99
N HIS A 22 -9.26 23.34 -30.11
CA HIS A 22 -9.51 22.35 -31.16
C HIS A 22 -9.28 20.94 -30.57
N ARG A 23 -10.36 20.20 -30.41
CA ARG A 23 -10.31 18.74 -30.16
C ARG A 23 -9.73 18.07 -31.41
N PRO A 24 -8.66 17.26 -31.32
CA PRO A 24 -8.30 16.38 -32.43
C PRO A 24 -9.47 15.43 -32.69
N ALA A 25 -9.85 15.27 -33.95
CA ALA A 25 -10.89 14.35 -34.37
C ALA A 25 -10.33 12.91 -34.22
N TRP A 26 -10.52 12.32 -33.09
CA TRP A 26 -10.52 10.87 -32.96
C TRP A 26 -11.88 10.37 -33.44
N SER A 27 -11.90 9.31 -34.24
CA SER A 27 -13.13 8.68 -34.66
C SER A 27 -13.99 8.47 -33.42
N ALA A 28 -15.19 9.00 -33.42
CA ALA A 28 -16.12 8.89 -32.32
C ALA A 28 -16.50 7.42 -32.14
N THR A 29 -15.68 6.64 -31.43
CA THR A 29 -16.15 5.43 -30.79
C THR A 29 -17.33 5.87 -29.92
N PRO A 30 -18.51 5.23 -29.97
CA PRO A 30 -19.61 5.61 -29.12
C PRO A 30 -19.09 5.67 -27.68
N VAL A 31 -19.30 6.80 -27.02
CA VAL A 31 -18.95 6.93 -25.60
C VAL A 31 -19.74 5.84 -24.88
N TRP A 32 -19.02 4.83 -24.35
CA TRP A 32 -19.66 3.74 -23.62
C TRP A 32 -20.56 4.33 -22.52
N ALA A 33 -21.78 3.84 -22.43
CA ALA A 33 -22.71 4.22 -21.39
C ALA A 33 -22.88 3.05 -20.43
N PRO A 34 -22.91 3.32 -19.10
CA PRO A 34 -23.19 2.29 -18.11
C PRO A 34 -24.52 1.56 -18.43
N PRO A 35 -24.61 0.24 -18.14
CA PRO A 35 -25.86 -0.48 -18.28
C PRO A 35 -27.02 0.18 -17.53
N PRO A 36 -28.29 -0.01 -17.97
CA PRO A 36 -29.45 0.53 -17.29
C PRO A 36 -29.51 0.08 -15.83
N VAL A 37 -29.97 0.97 -14.96
CA VAL A 37 -30.03 0.73 -13.52
C VAL A 37 -31.11 -0.31 -13.19
N ARG A 38 -30.72 -1.38 -12.47
CA ARG A 38 -31.59 -2.44 -11.94
C ARG A 38 -31.75 -2.28 -10.42
N LYS A 39 -32.78 -2.85 -9.84
CA LYS A 39 -33.04 -2.75 -8.40
C LYS A 39 -32.10 -3.67 -7.62
N LEU A 40 -31.53 -3.16 -6.53
CA LEU A 40 -30.63 -3.88 -5.65
C LEU A 40 -31.40 -4.80 -4.67
N LYS A 41 -30.95 -6.05 -4.54
CA LYS A 41 -31.33 -7.01 -3.49
C LYS A 41 -30.09 -7.38 -2.69
N VAL A 42 -30.22 -7.52 -1.37
CA VAL A 42 -29.14 -7.94 -0.46
C VAL A 42 -29.52 -9.22 0.27
N ILE A 43 -28.61 -10.17 0.33
CA ILE A 43 -28.66 -11.33 1.21
C ILE A 43 -27.57 -11.10 2.28
N GLU A 44 -28.01 -10.84 3.51
CA GLU A 44 -27.13 -10.39 4.59
C GLU A 44 -26.15 -11.46 5.06
N ASN A 45 -26.53 -12.73 4.98
CA ASN A 45 -25.63 -13.85 5.28
C ASN A 45 -26.02 -15.09 4.47
N THR A 46 -25.00 -15.73 3.91
CA THR A 46 -25.09 -17.02 3.22
C THR A 46 -23.90 -17.84 3.66
N TRP A 47 -24.13 -19.11 4.01
CA TRP A 47 -23.08 -20.07 4.31
C TRP A 47 -22.65 -20.79 3.04
N ILE A 48 -21.36 -20.75 2.71
CA ILE A 48 -20.79 -21.38 1.52
C ILE A 48 -19.95 -22.56 1.96
N PRO A 49 -20.34 -23.80 1.65
CA PRO A 49 -19.61 -24.99 2.08
C PRO A 49 -18.28 -25.14 1.34
N MET A 50 -17.21 -25.40 2.09
CA MET A 50 -15.90 -25.73 1.56
C MET A 50 -15.70 -27.25 1.56
N PRO A 51 -14.78 -27.79 0.74
CA PRO A 51 -14.55 -29.24 0.61
C PRO A 51 -14.13 -29.95 1.91
N ASP A 52 -13.53 -29.23 2.84
CA ASP A 52 -13.11 -29.71 4.17
C ASP A 52 -14.19 -29.65 5.24
N GLY A 53 -15.43 -29.29 4.84
CA GLY A 53 -16.59 -29.21 5.74
C GLY A 53 -16.74 -27.89 6.49
N ILE A 54 -15.82 -26.94 6.29
CA ILE A 54 -15.96 -25.58 6.82
C ILE A 54 -16.95 -24.79 5.98
N GLU A 55 -17.70 -23.91 6.62
CA GLU A 55 -18.59 -22.97 5.95
C GLU A 55 -18.03 -21.55 6.03
N LEU A 56 -17.92 -20.87 4.87
CA LEU A 56 -17.56 -19.47 4.80
C LEU A 56 -18.82 -18.60 4.80
N ALA A 57 -18.79 -17.53 5.57
CA ALA A 57 -19.88 -16.58 5.67
C ALA A 57 -19.73 -15.49 4.60
N ALA A 58 -20.77 -15.35 3.77
CA ALA A 58 -20.82 -14.37 2.69
C ALA A 58 -22.00 -13.41 2.83
N ARG A 59 -21.81 -12.18 2.37
CA ARG A 59 -22.86 -11.21 2.10
C ARG A 59 -22.97 -11.01 0.60
N ILE A 60 -24.16 -11.14 0.04
CA ILE A 60 -24.37 -11.13 -1.41
C ILE A 60 -25.30 -10.00 -1.79
N PHE A 61 -24.86 -9.19 -2.71
CA PHE A 61 -25.61 -8.12 -3.34
C PHE A 61 -25.85 -8.49 -4.80
N MET A 62 -27.07 -8.40 -5.29
CA MET A 62 -27.39 -8.72 -6.68
C MET A 62 -28.57 -7.89 -7.18
N PRO A 63 -28.77 -7.76 -8.49
CA PRO A 63 -30.02 -7.27 -9.02
C PRO A 63 -31.19 -8.18 -8.59
N ASP A 64 -32.34 -7.61 -8.27
CA ASP A 64 -33.48 -8.38 -7.75
C ASP A 64 -34.08 -9.37 -8.77
N ASP A 65 -33.83 -9.12 -10.06
CA ASP A 65 -34.23 -9.97 -11.17
C ASP A 65 -33.08 -10.92 -11.66
N ALA A 66 -31.96 -11.02 -10.92
CA ALA A 66 -30.80 -11.80 -11.33
C ALA A 66 -31.11 -13.31 -11.52
N ALA A 67 -32.13 -13.83 -10.86
CA ALA A 67 -32.56 -15.24 -11.08
C ALA A 67 -33.11 -15.52 -12.49
N THR A 68 -33.69 -14.50 -13.15
CA THR A 68 -34.22 -14.58 -14.51
C THR A 68 -33.31 -13.97 -15.57
N ALA A 69 -32.40 -13.07 -15.14
CA ALA A 69 -31.39 -12.43 -15.96
C ALA A 69 -30.02 -12.50 -15.24
N PRO A 70 -29.35 -13.68 -15.28
CA PRO A 70 -28.09 -13.91 -14.57
C PRO A 70 -27.00 -12.91 -14.95
N VAL A 71 -26.16 -12.55 -13.98
CA VAL A 71 -25.12 -11.50 -14.11
C VAL A 71 -23.74 -12.02 -13.77
N GLY A 72 -22.69 -11.33 -14.23
CA GLY A 72 -21.33 -11.59 -13.76
C GLY A 72 -21.19 -11.30 -12.26
N ALA A 73 -20.44 -12.12 -11.55
CA ALA A 73 -20.20 -11.96 -10.13
C ALA A 73 -18.81 -11.39 -9.84
N ILE A 74 -18.71 -10.53 -8.85
CA ILE A 74 -17.47 -9.92 -8.39
C ILE A 74 -17.24 -10.38 -6.95
N LEU A 75 -16.19 -11.14 -6.72
CA LEU A 75 -15.77 -11.64 -5.41
C LEU A 75 -14.82 -10.65 -4.73
N GLU A 76 -15.02 -10.41 -3.45
CA GLU A 76 -14.05 -9.79 -2.58
C GLU A 76 -13.96 -10.59 -1.27
N MET A 77 -12.79 -11.16 -0.98
CA MET A 77 -12.54 -12.06 0.14
C MET A 77 -11.53 -11.39 1.09
N LEU A 78 -11.96 -11.06 2.31
CA LEU A 78 -11.17 -10.29 3.28
C LEU A 78 -11.33 -10.81 4.72
N PRO A 79 -10.30 -10.62 5.58
CA PRO A 79 -10.40 -10.97 7.00
C PRO A 79 -11.11 -9.92 7.87
N TYR A 80 -11.55 -8.78 7.31
CA TYR A 80 -11.92 -7.58 8.06
C TYR A 80 -13.40 -7.51 8.46
N ARG A 81 -14.12 -8.62 8.38
CA ARG A 81 -15.49 -8.81 8.87
C ARG A 81 -16.54 -8.00 8.07
N LYS A 82 -17.24 -8.71 7.19
CA LYS A 82 -18.33 -8.18 6.35
C LYS A 82 -19.45 -7.47 7.12
N ARG A 83 -19.73 -7.92 8.37
CA ARG A 83 -20.84 -7.40 9.16
C ARG A 83 -20.56 -6.02 9.77
N VAL A 84 -19.34 -5.77 10.24
CA VAL A 84 -19.03 -4.57 11.01
C VAL A 84 -17.84 -3.76 10.50
N GLY A 85 -16.81 -4.40 9.96
CA GLY A 85 -15.58 -3.72 9.55
C GLY A 85 -15.71 -2.97 8.21
N TYR A 86 -16.13 -3.70 7.17
CA TYR A 86 -16.21 -3.19 5.80
C TYR A 86 -17.62 -2.86 5.31
N ARG A 87 -18.63 -2.95 6.18
CA ARG A 87 -20.04 -2.80 5.84
C ARG A 87 -20.34 -1.58 4.97
N ARG A 88 -19.87 -0.42 5.39
CA ARG A 88 -20.12 0.85 4.66
C ARG A 88 -19.46 0.86 3.28
N SER A 89 -18.23 0.37 3.18
CA SER A 89 -17.51 0.29 1.91
C SER A 89 -18.23 -0.64 0.94
N ASP A 90 -18.69 -1.81 1.43
CA ASP A 90 -19.46 -2.76 0.64
C ASP A 90 -20.77 -2.17 0.15
N ASP A 91 -21.53 -1.48 1.03
CA ASP A 91 -22.80 -0.85 0.67
C ASP A 91 -22.62 0.23 -0.41
N ARG A 92 -21.54 1.05 -0.34
CA ARG A 92 -21.22 2.05 -1.37
C ARG A 92 -20.85 1.41 -2.71
N THR A 93 -19.98 0.42 -2.68
CA THR A 93 -19.55 -0.32 -3.88
C THR A 93 -20.74 -1.03 -4.53
N ALA A 94 -21.57 -1.70 -3.73
CA ALA A 94 -22.77 -2.38 -4.21
C ALA A 94 -23.82 -1.42 -4.79
N ALA A 95 -24.02 -0.26 -4.17
CA ALA A 95 -24.93 0.75 -4.67
C ALA A 95 -24.59 1.26 -6.07
N TRP A 96 -23.34 1.13 -6.50
CA TRP A 96 -22.93 1.48 -7.85
C TRP A 96 -22.90 0.27 -8.80
N LEU A 97 -22.19 -0.80 -8.48
CA LEU A 97 -21.93 -1.92 -9.39
C LEU A 97 -23.17 -2.79 -9.59
N VAL A 98 -23.93 -3.07 -8.53
CA VAL A 98 -25.03 -4.02 -8.59
C VAL A 98 -26.21 -3.53 -9.46
N PRO A 99 -26.68 -2.29 -9.34
CA PRO A 99 -27.69 -1.79 -10.24
C PRO A 99 -27.28 -1.82 -11.73
N ARG A 100 -25.97 -1.85 -12.00
CA ARG A 100 -25.42 -1.91 -13.38
C ARG A 100 -25.22 -3.31 -13.91
N GLY A 101 -25.79 -4.30 -13.25
CA GLY A 101 -25.84 -5.68 -13.76
C GLY A 101 -24.68 -6.56 -13.32
N PHE A 102 -24.18 -6.38 -12.09
CA PHE A 102 -23.21 -7.28 -11.47
C PHE A 102 -23.72 -7.77 -10.12
N ALA A 103 -23.27 -8.95 -9.68
CA ALA A 103 -23.42 -9.36 -8.31
C ALA A 103 -22.09 -9.08 -7.56
N LEU A 104 -22.17 -8.60 -6.33
CA LEU A 104 -21.00 -8.44 -5.44
C LEU A 104 -21.12 -9.47 -4.31
N VAL A 105 -20.07 -10.26 -4.12
CA VAL A 105 -19.98 -11.29 -3.08
C VAL A 105 -18.84 -10.95 -2.14
N ARG A 106 -19.20 -10.51 -0.92
CA ARG A 106 -18.26 -10.26 0.16
C ARG A 106 -18.16 -11.49 1.03
N VAL A 107 -16.96 -12.04 1.18
CA VAL A 107 -16.69 -13.25 1.98
C VAL A 107 -15.71 -12.92 3.10
N ASP A 108 -16.03 -13.31 4.32
CA ASP A 108 -15.06 -13.38 5.40
C ASP A 108 -14.17 -14.60 5.18
N VAL A 109 -12.84 -14.43 5.21
CA VAL A 109 -11.91 -15.56 5.11
C VAL A 109 -12.11 -16.53 6.28
N ARG A 110 -11.69 -17.79 6.11
CA ARG A 110 -11.79 -18.81 7.18
C ARG A 110 -11.25 -18.28 8.51
N GLY A 111 -11.91 -18.62 9.62
CA GLY A 111 -11.49 -18.22 10.96
C GLY A 111 -11.75 -16.76 11.33
N THR A 112 -12.36 -15.96 10.44
CA THR A 112 -12.67 -14.56 10.70
C THR A 112 -14.16 -14.28 10.62
N GLY A 113 -14.60 -13.19 11.24
CA GLY A 113 -16.03 -12.83 11.26
C GLY A 113 -16.87 -14.02 11.68
N GLU A 114 -17.87 -14.34 10.85
CA GLU A 114 -18.75 -15.48 11.07
C GLU A 114 -18.29 -16.76 10.37
N SER A 115 -17.29 -16.73 9.48
CA SER A 115 -16.76 -17.90 8.79
C SER A 115 -16.18 -18.95 9.75
N GLY A 116 -16.42 -20.21 9.47
CA GLY A 116 -15.87 -21.33 10.23
C GLY A 116 -14.35 -21.45 10.10
N GLY A 117 -13.76 -22.37 10.87
CA GLY A 117 -12.33 -22.64 10.87
C GLY A 117 -11.49 -21.69 11.69
N ILE A 118 -10.17 -21.82 11.52
CA ILE A 118 -9.16 -21.07 12.26
C ILE A 118 -8.18 -20.49 11.26
N ILE A 119 -7.76 -19.25 11.51
CA ILE A 119 -6.66 -18.58 10.84
C ILE A 119 -5.63 -18.17 11.89
N VAL A 120 -4.37 -18.46 11.66
CA VAL A 120 -3.27 -18.13 12.58
C VAL A 120 -2.21 -17.23 11.96
N ASN A 121 -2.23 -17.13 10.62
CA ASN A 121 -1.30 -16.33 9.84
C ASN A 121 -2.00 -15.81 8.59
N GLU A 122 -1.46 -14.77 7.95
CA GLU A 122 -2.00 -14.22 6.72
C GLU A 122 -1.60 -15.07 5.51
N TYR A 123 -2.48 -15.09 4.49
CA TYR A 123 -2.25 -15.75 3.20
C TYR A 123 -1.82 -17.23 3.33
N ASP A 124 -2.28 -17.92 4.37
CA ASP A 124 -1.95 -19.32 4.59
C ASP A 124 -2.51 -20.25 3.51
N LEU A 125 -1.86 -21.40 3.33
CA LEU A 125 -2.28 -22.38 2.32
C LEU A 125 -3.75 -22.80 2.43
N PRO A 126 -4.35 -23.00 3.65
CA PRO A 126 -5.78 -23.26 3.77
C PRO A 126 -6.67 -22.12 3.26
N GLU A 127 -6.33 -20.85 3.57
CA GLU A 127 -7.05 -19.69 3.02
C GLU A 127 -6.97 -19.65 1.50
N GLN A 128 -5.78 -19.84 0.96
CA GLN A 128 -5.57 -19.88 -0.48
C GLN A 128 -6.31 -21.06 -1.16
N ALA A 129 -6.50 -22.19 -0.46
CA ALA A 129 -7.20 -23.35 -0.96
C ALA A 129 -8.72 -23.12 -1.09
N ASP A 130 -9.29 -22.21 -0.30
CA ASP A 130 -10.72 -21.88 -0.35
C ASP A 130 -11.13 -21.17 -1.63
N VAL A 131 -10.22 -20.45 -2.27
CA VAL A 131 -10.57 -19.54 -3.39
C VAL A 131 -11.17 -20.29 -4.58
N ALA A 132 -10.61 -21.40 -5.00
CA ALA A 132 -11.10 -22.13 -6.16
C ALA A 132 -12.50 -22.78 -5.94
N PRO A 133 -12.78 -23.46 -4.81
CA PRO A 133 -14.13 -23.91 -4.48
C PRO A 133 -15.13 -22.76 -4.39
N LEU A 134 -14.73 -21.64 -3.80
CA LEU A 134 -15.56 -20.45 -3.65
C LEU A 134 -15.95 -19.85 -5.00
N VAL A 135 -14.99 -19.66 -5.91
CA VAL A 135 -15.24 -19.14 -7.27
C VAL A 135 -16.17 -20.09 -8.04
N ARG A 136 -15.98 -21.42 -7.93
CA ARG A 136 -16.86 -22.41 -8.56
C ARG A 136 -18.27 -22.38 -7.98
N TRP A 137 -18.40 -22.29 -6.65
CA TRP A 137 -19.71 -22.18 -6.00
C TRP A 137 -20.47 -20.94 -6.50
N ILE A 138 -19.79 -19.78 -6.58
CA ILE A 138 -20.39 -18.55 -7.09
C ILE A 138 -20.83 -18.71 -8.54
N SER A 139 -19.97 -19.29 -9.41
CA SER A 139 -20.25 -19.45 -10.83
C SER A 139 -21.45 -20.36 -11.14
N GLN A 140 -21.76 -21.27 -10.22
CA GLN A 140 -22.87 -22.24 -10.34
C GLN A 140 -24.19 -21.71 -9.78
N GLN A 141 -24.22 -20.54 -9.20
CA GLN A 141 -25.47 -19.99 -8.64
C GLN A 141 -26.44 -19.57 -9.74
N PRO A 142 -27.76 -19.79 -9.56
CA PRO A 142 -28.76 -19.47 -10.60
C PRO A 142 -28.81 -17.99 -10.99
N TRP A 143 -28.29 -17.08 -10.15
CA TRP A 143 -28.18 -15.65 -10.41
C TRP A 143 -26.87 -15.26 -11.10
N CYS A 144 -25.91 -16.18 -11.25
CA CYS A 144 -24.61 -15.94 -11.88
C CYS A 144 -24.60 -16.46 -13.32
N ASN A 145 -24.01 -15.69 -14.24
CA ASN A 145 -23.85 -16.09 -15.66
C ASN A 145 -22.64 -17.03 -15.90
N GLY A 146 -22.05 -17.59 -14.83
CA GLY A 146 -20.90 -18.50 -14.90
C GLY A 146 -19.53 -17.80 -14.97
N LYS A 147 -19.50 -16.46 -14.95
CA LYS A 147 -18.24 -15.68 -14.98
C LYS A 147 -18.04 -14.94 -13.67
N VAL A 148 -16.85 -15.07 -13.10
CA VAL A 148 -16.47 -14.44 -11.86
C VAL A 148 -15.29 -13.51 -12.09
N GLY A 149 -15.33 -12.31 -11.50
CA GLY A 149 -14.21 -11.42 -11.31
C GLY A 149 -13.80 -11.43 -9.85
N MET A 150 -12.59 -10.98 -9.53
CA MET A 150 -12.16 -10.77 -8.16
C MET A 150 -11.54 -9.39 -8.02
N ARG A 151 -11.91 -8.65 -6.97
CA ARG A 151 -11.39 -7.33 -6.68
C ARG A 151 -10.85 -7.29 -5.26
N GLY A 152 -9.95 -6.36 -5.03
CA GLY A 152 -9.53 -6.04 -3.67
C GLY A 152 -8.48 -4.95 -3.62
N ILE A 153 -8.43 -4.31 -2.46
CA ILE A 153 -7.37 -3.39 -2.06
C ILE A 153 -6.54 -4.07 -0.97
N SER A 154 -5.21 -3.82 -0.93
CA SER A 154 -4.37 -4.33 0.14
C SER A 154 -4.40 -5.86 0.20
N TYR A 155 -4.79 -6.43 1.32
CA TYR A 155 -5.00 -7.86 1.54
C TYR A 155 -5.81 -8.51 0.40
N GLY A 156 -6.89 -7.85 -0.02
CA GLY A 156 -7.74 -8.34 -1.12
C GLY A 156 -7.06 -8.33 -2.48
N SER A 157 -6.12 -7.42 -2.71
CA SER A 157 -5.29 -7.38 -3.92
C SER A 157 -4.33 -8.58 -3.95
N ILE A 158 -3.68 -8.89 -2.83
CA ILE A 158 -2.79 -10.05 -2.69
C ILE A 158 -3.56 -11.35 -2.95
N ASN A 159 -4.74 -11.50 -2.31
CA ASN A 159 -5.63 -12.63 -2.57
C ASN A 159 -6.06 -12.75 -4.03
N ALA A 160 -6.34 -11.62 -4.70
CA ALA A 160 -6.71 -11.61 -6.10
C ALA A 160 -5.56 -12.08 -7.02
N PHE A 161 -4.32 -11.68 -6.76
CA PHE A 161 -3.15 -12.18 -7.49
C PHE A 161 -2.93 -13.68 -7.24
N GLN A 162 -3.03 -14.14 -5.99
CA GLN A 162 -2.91 -15.56 -5.65
C GLN A 162 -4.01 -16.40 -6.33
N ALA A 163 -5.24 -15.89 -6.37
CA ALA A 163 -6.35 -16.52 -7.09
C ALA A 163 -6.09 -16.60 -8.59
N ALA A 164 -5.64 -15.50 -9.20
CA ALA A 164 -5.36 -15.42 -10.63
C ALA A 164 -4.26 -16.40 -11.06
N ALA A 165 -3.24 -16.60 -10.22
CA ALA A 165 -2.15 -17.55 -10.48
C ALA A 165 -2.57 -19.02 -10.39
N LYS A 166 -3.75 -19.33 -9.82
CA LYS A 166 -4.29 -20.71 -9.78
C LYS A 166 -4.92 -21.16 -11.10
N GLY A 167 -5.12 -20.26 -12.06
CA GLY A 167 -5.69 -20.59 -13.37
C GLY A 167 -7.12 -21.12 -13.31
N ILE A 168 -7.96 -20.57 -12.40
CA ILE A 168 -9.36 -20.98 -12.23
C ILE A 168 -10.16 -20.58 -13.47
N PRO A 169 -10.79 -21.52 -14.21
CA PRO A 169 -11.41 -21.22 -15.50
C PRO A 169 -12.55 -20.20 -15.43
N GLU A 170 -13.29 -20.16 -14.34
CA GLU A 170 -14.41 -19.26 -14.11
C GLU A 170 -13.95 -17.83 -13.75
N LEU A 171 -12.73 -17.65 -13.26
CA LEU A 171 -12.13 -16.34 -12.94
C LEU A 171 -11.65 -15.65 -14.22
N LYS A 172 -12.39 -14.63 -14.68
CA LYS A 172 -12.16 -13.97 -15.98
C LYS A 172 -11.29 -12.74 -15.89
N ALA A 173 -11.35 -12.03 -14.77
CA ALA A 173 -10.57 -10.81 -14.55
C ALA A 173 -10.38 -10.51 -13.07
N ILE A 174 -9.32 -9.75 -12.78
CA ILE A 174 -9.12 -9.17 -11.45
C ILE A 174 -8.91 -7.66 -11.52
N VAL A 175 -9.25 -7.00 -10.40
CA VAL A 175 -8.85 -5.63 -10.08
C VAL A 175 -8.03 -5.68 -8.80
N ALA A 176 -6.74 -5.38 -8.91
CA ALA A 176 -5.78 -5.43 -7.81
C ALA A 176 -5.30 -4.02 -7.48
N ALA A 177 -5.76 -3.48 -6.35
CA ALA A 177 -5.46 -2.12 -5.93
C ALA A 177 -4.56 -2.11 -4.69
N MET A 178 -3.57 -1.21 -4.67
CA MET A 178 -2.73 -0.92 -3.49
C MET A 178 -2.34 -2.20 -2.71
N GLY A 179 -1.77 -3.16 -3.41
CA GLY A 179 -1.31 -4.44 -2.88
C GLY A 179 -0.28 -5.05 -3.82
N THR A 180 0.16 -6.27 -3.57
CA THR A 180 1.29 -6.85 -4.28
C THR A 180 1.11 -8.32 -4.61
N GLU A 181 1.78 -8.78 -5.65
CA GLU A 181 2.01 -10.20 -5.93
C GLU A 181 3.23 -10.74 -5.16
N ASN A 182 4.02 -9.85 -4.52
CA ASN A 182 5.24 -10.20 -3.80
C ASN A 182 5.25 -9.59 -2.40
N GLY A 183 4.60 -10.26 -1.44
CA GLY A 183 4.51 -9.81 -0.06
C GLY A 183 5.84 -9.73 0.69
N TYR A 184 6.95 -10.27 0.17
CA TYR A 184 8.26 -10.10 0.78
C TYR A 184 8.85 -8.72 0.50
N THR A 185 8.77 -8.21 -0.75
CA THR A 185 9.50 -6.99 -1.16
C THR A 185 8.72 -5.69 -0.98
N ASP A 186 7.41 -5.73 -1.03
CA ASP A 186 6.57 -4.52 -1.09
C ASP A 186 5.47 -4.46 -0.03
N ASP A 187 5.29 -5.52 0.74
CA ASP A 187 4.34 -5.54 1.83
C ASP A 187 4.99 -5.03 3.14
N VAL A 188 4.25 -5.09 4.20
CA VAL A 188 4.59 -4.67 5.58
C VAL A 188 5.77 -5.43 6.22
N HIS A 189 6.41 -6.32 5.48
CA HIS A 189 7.41 -7.25 6.04
C HIS A 189 8.85 -6.81 5.88
N THR A 190 9.26 -6.45 4.66
CA THR A 190 10.64 -6.05 4.39
C THR A 190 10.69 -4.94 3.34
N LEU A 191 11.73 -4.14 3.39
CA LEU A 191 12.04 -3.16 2.36
C LEU A 191 13.51 -3.35 1.94
N GLY A 192 13.73 -3.72 0.66
CA GLY A 192 15.07 -3.99 0.15
C GLY A 192 15.86 -5.03 0.96
N GLY A 193 15.17 -6.04 1.54
CA GLY A 193 15.74 -7.08 2.40
C GLY A 193 16.03 -6.63 3.84
N CYS A 194 15.67 -5.40 4.21
CA CYS A 194 15.76 -4.93 5.58
C CYS A 194 14.47 -5.23 6.35
N VAL A 195 14.58 -5.66 7.58
CA VAL A 195 13.44 -5.73 8.52
C VAL A 195 12.92 -4.32 8.77
N ILE A 196 11.60 -4.15 8.71
CA ILE A 196 10.92 -2.86 8.93
C ILE A 196 9.99 -2.91 10.15
N ASN A 197 9.70 -1.74 10.69
CA ASN A 197 8.85 -1.55 11.86
C ASN A 197 7.41 -2.05 11.63
N GLU A 198 6.97 -2.03 10.38
CA GLU A 198 5.62 -2.40 9.98
C GLU A 198 5.28 -3.86 10.33
N LYS A 199 6.26 -4.76 10.39
CA LYS A 199 6.06 -6.12 10.92
C LYS A 199 5.43 -6.12 12.31
N VAL A 200 5.85 -5.20 13.20
CA VAL A 200 5.31 -5.09 14.54
C VAL A 200 3.92 -4.47 14.51
N VAL A 201 3.78 -3.37 13.77
CA VAL A 201 2.53 -2.59 13.70
C VAL A 201 1.43 -3.42 13.04
N TRP A 202 1.66 -3.88 11.81
CA TRP A 202 0.69 -4.69 11.08
C TRP A 202 0.42 -6.03 11.75
N GLY A 203 1.46 -6.76 12.19
CA GLY A 203 1.28 -8.05 12.85
C GLY A 203 0.42 -7.97 14.10
N THR A 204 0.55 -6.89 14.87
CA THR A 204 -0.30 -6.67 16.05
C THR A 204 -1.74 -6.33 15.66
N MET A 205 -1.95 -5.48 14.64
CA MET A 205 -3.29 -5.13 14.15
C MET A 205 -3.98 -6.30 13.46
N TRP A 206 -3.25 -7.04 12.63
CA TRP A 206 -3.76 -8.25 11.99
C TRP A 206 -4.22 -9.25 13.04
N LYS A 207 -3.38 -9.53 14.05
CA LYS A 207 -3.72 -10.40 15.17
C LYS A 207 -4.96 -9.92 15.92
N GLN A 208 -5.08 -8.61 16.17
CA GLN A 208 -6.27 -8.02 16.80
C GLN A 208 -7.55 -8.32 16.00
N THR A 209 -7.46 -8.23 14.67
CA THR A 209 -8.62 -8.53 13.79
C THR A 209 -9.01 -10.00 13.84
N MET A 210 -8.03 -10.91 13.93
CA MET A 210 -8.28 -12.36 13.96
C MET A 210 -8.89 -12.85 15.26
N ILE A 211 -8.60 -12.19 16.38
CA ILE A 211 -9.10 -12.59 17.70
C ILE A 211 -10.44 -11.94 18.09
N ASP A 212 -11.05 -11.14 17.23
CA ASP A 212 -12.40 -10.61 17.49
C ASP A 212 -13.45 -11.72 17.44
N PRO A 213 -14.47 -11.72 18.33
CA PRO A 213 -15.50 -12.76 18.37
C PRO A 213 -16.44 -12.70 17.16
N PRO A 214 -17.03 -13.81 16.71
CA PRO A 214 -18.13 -13.80 15.75
C PRO A 214 -19.37 -13.15 16.39
N ASP A 215 -20.31 -12.67 15.54
CA ASP A 215 -21.54 -12.05 16.03
C ASP A 215 -22.56 -13.13 16.47
N PRO A 216 -22.99 -13.12 17.75
CA PRO A 216 -23.99 -14.08 18.26
C PRO A 216 -25.33 -14.08 17.50
N GLU A 217 -25.72 -12.97 16.87
CA GLU A 217 -26.96 -12.89 16.07
C GLU A 217 -26.90 -13.77 14.81
N LEU A 218 -25.69 -14.07 14.31
CA LEU A 218 -25.52 -14.88 13.10
C LEU A 218 -25.08 -16.31 13.40
N VAL A 219 -24.20 -16.51 14.40
CA VAL A 219 -23.69 -17.85 14.71
C VAL A 219 -24.42 -18.51 15.89
N GLY A 220 -25.35 -17.81 16.56
CA GLY A 220 -26.12 -18.35 17.66
C GLY A 220 -25.31 -18.52 18.96
N PRO A 221 -25.79 -19.38 19.90
CA PRO A 221 -25.24 -19.51 21.25
C PRO A 221 -23.79 -20.03 21.29
N GLN A 222 -23.32 -20.70 20.25
CA GLN A 222 -21.95 -21.23 20.17
C GLN A 222 -20.88 -20.16 19.94
N TRP A 223 -21.25 -18.89 19.79
CA TRP A 223 -20.31 -17.80 19.49
C TRP A 223 -19.12 -17.76 20.47
N ARG A 224 -19.36 -18.03 21.75
CA ARG A 224 -18.35 -17.99 22.80
C ARG A 224 -17.35 -19.16 22.68
N GLU A 225 -17.83 -20.34 22.32
CA GLU A 225 -16.98 -21.52 22.10
C GLU A 225 -16.10 -21.33 20.86
N ILE A 226 -16.67 -20.86 19.75
CA ILE A 226 -15.95 -20.50 18.55
C ILE A 226 -14.86 -19.46 18.87
N TRP A 227 -15.20 -18.45 19.65
CA TRP A 227 -14.24 -17.42 20.05
C TRP A 227 -13.11 -17.97 20.89
N LEU A 228 -13.39 -18.78 21.91
CA LEU A 228 -12.40 -19.40 22.77
C LEU A 228 -11.49 -20.37 22.00
N GLU A 229 -12.04 -21.10 21.04
CA GLU A 229 -11.25 -21.96 20.16
C GLU A 229 -10.27 -21.13 19.31
N ARG A 230 -10.73 -20.07 18.68
CA ARG A 230 -9.88 -19.14 17.93
C ARG A 230 -8.79 -18.53 18.79
N LEU A 231 -9.12 -18.03 19.97
CA LEU A 231 -8.16 -17.45 20.92
C LEU A 231 -7.07 -18.46 21.33
N ARG A 232 -7.45 -19.72 21.62
CA ARG A 232 -6.50 -20.77 22.01
C ARG A 232 -5.59 -21.20 20.87
N ALA A 233 -6.06 -21.11 19.63
CA ALA A 233 -5.28 -21.49 18.45
C ALA A 233 -4.24 -20.43 18.06
N GLN A 234 -4.34 -19.19 18.58
CA GLN A 234 -3.40 -18.13 18.22
C GLN A 234 -2.00 -18.37 18.79
N GLY A 235 -1.01 -18.05 17.95
CA GLY A 235 0.41 -18.03 18.29
C GLY A 235 1.06 -16.65 18.15
N PRO A 236 2.36 -16.53 18.36
CA PRO A 236 3.11 -15.28 18.26
C PRO A 236 3.41 -14.94 16.77
N VAL A 237 2.56 -14.18 16.14
CA VAL A 237 2.63 -13.91 14.68
C VAL A 237 3.86 -13.10 14.28
N VAL A 238 4.20 -12.05 15.04
CA VAL A 238 5.37 -11.21 14.72
C VAL A 238 6.65 -12.02 14.89
N SER A 239 6.74 -12.83 15.96
CA SER A 239 7.88 -13.73 16.15
C SER A 239 8.00 -14.74 15.00
N GLU A 240 6.89 -15.25 14.48
CA GLU A 240 6.90 -16.13 13.31
C GLU A 240 7.44 -15.43 12.08
N TRP A 241 6.92 -14.26 11.74
CA TRP A 241 7.41 -13.47 10.61
C TRP A 241 8.89 -13.09 10.74
N MET A 242 9.38 -12.87 11.95
CA MET A 242 10.78 -12.57 12.21
C MET A 242 11.72 -13.75 12.00
N ARG A 243 11.23 -14.99 11.99
CA ARG A 243 12.04 -16.18 11.64
C ARG A 243 12.33 -16.26 10.14
N HIS A 244 11.51 -15.62 9.31
CA HIS A 244 11.59 -15.65 7.86
C HIS A 244 12.15 -14.32 7.31
N GLN A 245 13.45 -14.06 7.56
CA GLN A 245 14.12 -12.81 7.16
C GLN A 245 14.60 -12.85 5.71
N LEU A 246 14.66 -14.02 5.09
CA LEU A 246 15.01 -14.26 3.70
C LEU A 246 13.82 -14.86 2.95
N VAL A 247 13.86 -14.82 1.61
CA VAL A 247 12.86 -15.50 0.78
C VAL A 247 13.08 -17.01 0.84
N ASP A 248 12.51 -17.65 1.85
CA ASP A 248 12.47 -19.08 2.05
C ASP A 248 11.14 -19.71 1.56
N GLN A 249 10.85 -20.95 1.95
CA GLN A 249 9.62 -21.64 1.55
C GLN A 249 8.37 -20.94 2.09
N TYR A 250 8.43 -20.35 3.30
CA TYR A 250 7.32 -19.57 3.87
C TYR A 250 6.85 -18.47 2.93
N TRP A 251 7.78 -17.69 2.36
CA TRP A 251 7.45 -16.63 1.40
C TRP A 251 7.05 -17.18 0.03
N ARG A 252 7.73 -18.25 -0.46
CA ARG A 252 7.38 -18.88 -1.75
C ARG A 252 5.95 -19.38 -1.78
N ASP A 253 5.40 -19.80 -0.66
CA ASP A 253 4.01 -20.24 -0.54
C ASP A 253 3.01 -19.06 -0.59
N ARG A 254 3.47 -17.83 -0.39
CA ARG A 254 2.66 -16.60 -0.26
C ARG A 254 2.80 -15.63 -1.42
N ILE A 255 3.88 -15.70 -2.16
CA ILE A 255 4.15 -14.82 -3.30
C ILE A 255 3.75 -15.48 -4.63
N VAL A 256 3.37 -14.67 -5.61
CA VAL A 256 3.19 -15.11 -6.99
C VAL A 256 4.48 -14.84 -7.75
N SER A 257 5.43 -15.77 -7.63
CA SER A 257 6.76 -15.63 -8.23
C SER A 257 6.77 -15.79 -9.75
N ASP A 258 5.77 -16.46 -10.32
CA ASP A 258 5.63 -16.72 -11.74
C ASP A 258 4.34 -16.10 -12.28
N LEU A 259 4.45 -14.85 -12.75
CA LEU A 259 3.34 -14.09 -13.32
C LEU A 259 2.80 -14.69 -14.61
N SER A 260 3.55 -15.58 -15.30
CA SER A 260 3.08 -16.26 -16.50
C SER A 260 1.92 -17.24 -16.22
N LYS A 261 1.72 -17.62 -14.96
CA LYS A 261 0.58 -18.43 -14.51
C LYS A 261 -0.75 -17.67 -14.50
N VAL A 262 -0.70 -16.34 -14.41
CA VAL A 262 -1.90 -15.50 -14.46
C VAL A 262 -2.43 -15.44 -15.87
N LYS A 263 -3.63 -16.00 -16.11
CA LYS A 263 -4.26 -16.08 -17.43
C LYS A 263 -5.48 -15.19 -17.59
N CYS A 264 -6.13 -14.81 -16.50
CA CYS A 264 -7.24 -13.87 -16.52
C CYS A 264 -6.75 -12.43 -16.73
N ALA A 265 -7.64 -11.53 -17.12
CA ALA A 265 -7.29 -10.13 -17.31
C ALA A 265 -6.99 -9.45 -15.98
N VAL A 266 -6.02 -8.50 -15.97
CA VAL A 266 -5.56 -7.80 -14.75
C VAL A 266 -5.66 -6.29 -14.92
N TYR A 267 -6.36 -5.63 -14.01
CA TYR A 267 -6.28 -4.18 -13.82
C TYR A 267 -5.57 -3.90 -12.50
N VAL A 268 -4.38 -3.33 -12.58
CA VAL A 268 -3.59 -2.99 -11.39
C VAL A 268 -3.68 -1.48 -11.11
N VAL A 269 -3.93 -1.13 -9.84
CA VAL A 269 -4.12 0.26 -9.38
C VAL A 269 -3.08 0.58 -8.32
N GLY A 270 -2.37 1.69 -8.46
CA GLY A 270 -1.36 2.14 -7.50
C GLY A 270 -1.46 3.62 -7.18
N GLY A 271 -0.91 3.98 -6.04
CA GLY A 271 -0.76 5.36 -5.58
C GLY A 271 0.71 5.75 -5.40
N LEU A 272 1.06 6.97 -5.78
CA LEU A 272 2.42 7.49 -5.60
C LEU A 272 2.82 7.62 -4.13
N GLU A 273 1.82 7.73 -3.26
CA GLU A 273 1.98 7.87 -1.82
C GLU A 273 1.68 6.55 -1.07
N ASP A 274 1.65 5.44 -1.80
CA ASP A 274 1.40 4.09 -1.27
C ASP A 274 2.65 3.22 -1.32
N SER A 275 2.85 2.38 -0.31
CA SER A 275 4.01 1.48 -0.23
C SER A 275 4.04 0.42 -1.33
N TYR A 276 2.89 0.06 -1.90
CA TYR A 276 2.76 -0.96 -2.94
C TYR A 276 2.99 -0.44 -4.37
N ILE A 277 3.43 0.81 -4.53
CA ILE A 277 3.57 1.47 -5.86
C ILE A 277 4.38 0.64 -6.86
N ASN A 278 5.37 -0.11 -6.41
CA ASN A 278 6.24 -0.91 -7.27
C ASN A 278 5.53 -2.08 -7.96
N THR A 279 4.39 -2.50 -7.46
CA THR A 279 3.57 -3.57 -8.04
C THR A 279 3.09 -3.23 -9.44
N VAL A 280 2.65 -1.98 -9.66
CA VAL A 280 2.10 -1.57 -10.97
C VAL A 280 3.11 -1.77 -12.10
N PRO A 281 4.30 -1.17 -12.10
CA PRO A 281 5.25 -1.35 -13.19
C PRO A 281 5.72 -2.81 -13.32
N ARG A 282 5.93 -3.52 -12.22
CA ARG A 282 6.43 -4.90 -12.22
C ARG A 282 5.42 -5.88 -12.82
N THR A 283 4.15 -5.75 -12.45
CA THR A 283 3.10 -6.62 -12.99
C THR A 283 2.79 -6.31 -14.45
N LEU A 284 2.77 -5.03 -14.85
CA LEU A 284 2.59 -4.67 -16.27
C LEU A 284 3.73 -5.19 -17.15
N GLU A 285 4.95 -5.27 -16.62
CA GLU A 285 6.10 -5.83 -17.34
C GLU A 285 6.05 -7.36 -17.37
N GLY A 286 5.69 -8.01 -16.26
CA GLY A 286 5.82 -9.46 -16.09
C GLY A 286 4.61 -10.29 -16.53
N LEU A 287 3.43 -9.68 -16.72
CA LEU A 287 2.22 -10.39 -17.14
C LEU A 287 2.17 -10.56 -18.67
N ASP A 288 1.69 -11.73 -19.14
CA ASP A 288 1.42 -12.02 -20.56
C ASP A 288 -0.07 -11.93 -20.93
N CYS A 289 -0.96 -11.82 -19.94
CA CYS A 289 -2.40 -11.70 -20.13
C CYS A 289 -2.82 -10.25 -20.47
N PRO A 290 -4.10 -10.03 -20.89
CA PRO A 290 -4.66 -8.68 -21.03
C PRO A 290 -4.51 -7.90 -19.70
N ARG A 291 -3.92 -6.70 -19.78
CA ARG A 291 -3.59 -5.94 -18.58
C ARG A 291 -3.68 -4.44 -18.78
N LYS A 292 -4.00 -3.74 -17.71
CA LYS A 292 -4.00 -2.27 -17.63
C LYS A 292 -3.48 -1.84 -16.25
N GLY A 293 -2.94 -0.64 -16.20
CA GLY A 293 -2.48 -0.04 -14.95
C GLY A 293 -2.85 1.42 -14.85
N ILE A 294 -3.10 1.86 -13.63
CA ILE A 294 -3.28 3.28 -13.31
C ILE A 294 -2.51 3.63 -12.04
N VAL A 295 -1.80 4.76 -12.08
CA VAL A 295 -1.07 5.32 -10.94
C VAL A 295 -1.54 6.75 -10.73
N GLY A 296 -2.18 7.00 -9.59
CA GLY A 296 -2.58 8.35 -9.18
C GLY A 296 -1.71 8.91 -8.08
N PRO A 297 -1.97 10.14 -7.61
CA PRO A 297 -1.22 10.75 -6.50
C PRO A 297 -1.62 10.19 -5.12
N TRP A 298 -2.47 9.20 -5.07
CA TRP A 298 -3.14 8.67 -3.89
C TRP A 298 -2.20 7.94 -2.94
N GLY A 299 -2.61 7.88 -1.67
CA GLY A 299 -2.14 6.91 -0.68
C GLY A 299 -2.87 5.57 -0.80
N HIS A 300 -3.13 4.92 0.34
CA HIS A 300 -3.73 3.59 0.42
C HIS A 300 -5.27 3.62 0.33
N ASP A 301 -5.78 4.22 -0.73
CA ASP A 301 -7.22 4.41 -0.95
C ASP A 301 -7.64 4.02 -2.38
N TRP A 302 -8.91 3.65 -2.55
CA TRP A 302 -9.49 3.53 -3.88
C TRP A 302 -9.47 4.89 -4.61
N PRO A 303 -9.31 4.94 -5.95
CA PRO A 303 -9.14 6.20 -6.67
C PRO A 303 -10.28 7.23 -6.49
N GLN A 304 -11.51 6.79 -6.20
CA GLN A 304 -12.64 7.69 -5.90
C GLN A 304 -12.57 8.30 -4.50
N GLU A 305 -11.80 7.70 -3.61
CA GLU A 305 -11.60 8.15 -2.23
C GLU A 305 -10.19 8.70 -2.01
N GLY A 306 -9.33 8.61 -3.05
CA GLY A 306 -7.90 8.87 -2.98
C GLY A 306 -7.53 10.17 -2.29
N ASP A 307 -6.66 10.07 -1.32
CA ASP A 307 -6.09 11.17 -0.57
C ASP A 307 -4.56 11.03 -0.58
N PRO A 308 -3.81 12.05 -1.07
CA PRO A 308 -4.30 13.27 -1.72
C PRO A 308 -4.95 13.04 -3.09
N GLY A 309 -5.78 13.99 -3.54
CA GLY A 309 -6.32 14.02 -4.89
C GLY A 309 -5.31 14.47 -5.97
N PRO A 310 -5.75 14.53 -7.26
CA PRO A 310 -7.14 14.46 -7.73
C PRO A 310 -7.72 13.04 -7.73
N ARG A 311 -8.98 12.95 -7.37
CA ARG A 311 -9.76 11.70 -7.39
C ARG A 311 -10.30 11.40 -8.78
N LEU A 312 -10.60 10.12 -9.04
CA LEU A 312 -11.21 9.67 -10.29
C LEU A 312 -12.60 9.09 -10.04
N ASP A 313 -13.45 9.09 -11.09
CA ASP A 313 -14.68 8.31 -11.13
C ASP A 313 -14.33 6.81 -11.34
N TRP A 314 -13.69 6.22 -10.33
CA TRP A 314 -13.24 4.84 -10.38
C TRP A 314 -14.39 3.85 -10.56
N ALA A 315 -15.53 4.15 -9.96
CA ALA A 315 -16.70 3.29 -10.09
C ALA A 315 -17.17 3.18 -11.56
N PHE A 316 -17.07 4.25 -12.34
CA PHE A 316 -17.33 4.22 -13.79
C PHE A 316 -16.28 3.37 -14.52
N GLU A 317 -14.99 3.59 -14.26
CA GLU A 317 -13.90 2.84 -14.91
C GLU A 317 -13.94 1.36 -14.54
N GLU A 318 -14.18 1.03 -13.29
CA GLU A 318 -14.30 -0.34 -12.81
C GLU A 318 -15.52 -1.05 -13.45
N THR A 319 -16.64 -0.33 -13.64
CA THR A 319 -17.81 -0.86 -14.35
C THR A 319 -17.48 -1.22 -15.80
N ARG A 320 -16.73 -0.37 -16.51
CA ARG A 320 -16.26 -0.67 -17.88
C ARG A 320 -15.40 -1.92 -17.92
N TRP A 321 -14.49 -2.10 -16.94
CA TRP A 321 -13.65 -3.28 -16.81
C TRP A 321 -14.49 -4.54 -16.66
N TRP A 322 -15.44 -4.56 -15.73
CA TRP A 322 -16.30 -5.69 -15.49
C TRP A 322 -17.26 -5.96 -16.68
N ASP A 323 -17.75 -4.93 -17.34
CA ASP A 323 -18.59 -5.07 -18.53
C ASP A 323 -17.85 -5.76 -19.66
N ARG A 324 -16.59 -5.45 -19.87
CA ARG A 324 -15.72 -6.12 -20.85
C ARG A 324 -15.54 -7.61 -20.55
N TRP A 325 -15.20 -7.95 -19.33
CA TRP A 325 -14.73 -9.30 -19.01
C TRP A 325 -15.82 -10.24 -18.49
N LEU A 326 -16.82 -9.74 -17.81
CA LEU A 326 -17.92 -10.56 -17.25
C LEU A 326 -19.16 -10.57 -18.16
N ASN A 327 -19.47 -9.48 -18.87
CA ASN A 327 -20.55 -9.43 -19.84
C ASN A 327 -20.10 -9.73 -21.26
N GLY A 328 -18.82 -9.52 -21.59
CA GLY A 328 -18.25 -9.76 -22.91
C GLY A 328 -18.45 -8.63 -23.91
N ASN A 329 -18.86 -7.45 -23.45
CA ASN A 329 -19.08 -6.27 -24.29
C ASN A 329 -17.76 -5.64 -24.70
N ASP A 330 -17.59 -5.39 -25.99
CA ASP A 330 -16.46 -4.63 -26.48
C ASP A 330 -16.73 -3.13 -26.33
N ASN A 331 -16.13 -2.55 -25.29
CA ASN A 331 -16.38 -1.15 -24.89
C ASN A 331 -15.14 -0.27 -25.07
N GLY A 332 -14.14 -0.75 -25.80
CA GLY A 332 -12.92 0.00 -26.13
C GLY A 332 -11.91 0.15 -24.98
N ILE A 333 -12.18 -0.41 -23.78
CA ILE A 333 -11.27 -0.24 -22.63
C ILE A 333 -9.88 -0.82 -22.91
N MET A 334 -9.77 -1.88 -23.73
CA MET A 334 -8.50 -2.51 -24.10
C MET A 334 -7.76 -1.82 -25.25
N ASP A 335 -8.42 -0.91 -25.96
CA ASP A 335 -7.80 -0.12 -27.04
C ASP A 335 -7.12 1.14 -26.49
N GLU A 336 -7.31 1.44 -25.24
CA GLU A 336 -6.71 2.55 -24.53
C GLU A 336 -5.30 2.22 -24.04
N PRO A 337 -4.44 3.25 -23.76
CA PRO A 337 -3.08 3.04 -23.26
C PRO A 337 -3.00 2.05 -22.07
N MET A 338 -1.95 1.24 -22.05
CA MET A 338 -1.74 0.23 -21.02
C MET A 338 -1.55 0.83 -19.64
N LEU A 339 -0.76 1.91 -19.53
CA LEU A 339 -0.48 2.60 -18.27
C LEU A 339 -0.94 4.06 -18.35
N ARG A 340 -1.74 4.48 -17.39
CA ARG A 340 -2.01 5.87 -17.09
C ARG A 340 -1.34 6.25 -15.78
N SER A 341 -0.59 7.34 -15.77
CA SER A 341 0.10 7.82 -14.57
C SER A 341 -0.12 9.31 -14.37
N PHE A 342 -0.29 9.71 -13.12
CA PHE A 342 -0.34 11.12 -12.74
C PHE A 342 1.08 11.62 -12.49
N ILE A 343 1.56 12.57 -13.29
CA ILE A 343 2.82 13.27 -13.01
C ILE A 343 2.54 14.36 -11.98
N ALA A 344 2.93 14.10 -10.75
CA ALA A 344 2.74 14.99 -9.63
C ALA A 344 3.86 16.04 -9.54
N ALA A 345 3.54 17.24 -9.04
CA ALA A 345 4.57 18.20 -8.62
C ALA A 345 5.35 17.63 -7.42
N ALA A 346 6.66 17.85 -7.38
CA ALA A 346 7.49 17.46 -6.25
C ALA A 346 7.35 18.45 -5.09
N THR A 347 7.30 19.73 -5.40
CA THR A 347 7.18 20.80 -4.39
C THR A 347 5.71 21.04 -4.06
N VAL A 348 5.31 20.83 -2.83
CA VAL A 348 3.94 21.03 -2.33
C VAL A 348 3.97 22.02 -1.17
N ALA A 349 3.13 23.05 -1.23
CA ALA A 349 3.13 24.12 -0.23
C ALA A 349 2.61 23.70 1.15
N GLN A 350 1.89 22.58 1.22
CA GLN A 350 1.25 22.06 2.44
C GLN A 350 1.72 20.64 2.72
N ARG A 351 1.85 20.31 3.99
CA ARG A 351 2.26 18.95 4.43
C ARG A 351 1.23 17.88 4.06
N TYR A 352 -0.05 18.23 4.04
CA TYR A 352 -1.17 17.36 3.68
C TYR A 352 -2.08 18.12 2.71
N PRO A 353 -1.73 18.17 1.42
CA PRO A 353 -2.58 18.84 0.44
C PRO A 353 -3.83 17.99 0.16
N ALA A 354 -4.97 18.62 -0.01
CA ALA A 354 -6.17 17.94 -0.49
C ALA A 354 -5.98 17.38 -1.90
N ASP A 355 -5.28 18.15 -2.76
CA ASP A 355 -4.90 17.77 -4.12
C ASP A 355 -3.43 18.09 -4.36
N ILE A 356 -2.71 17.18 -5.01
CA ILE A 356 -1.35 17.45 -5.51
C ILE A 356 -1.46 18.03 -6.93
N PRO A 357 -0.83 19.21 -7.20
CA PRO A 357 -0.78 19.72 -8.56
C PRO A 357 -0.06 18.77 -9.52
N GLY A 358 -0.58 18.60 -10.74
CA GLY A 358 0.02 17.71 -11.70
C GLY A 358 -0.80 17.53 -12.96
N ARG A 359 -0.52 16.49 -13.72
CA ARG A 359 -1.25 16.12 -14.92
C ARG A 359 -1.21 14.62 -15.20
N TRP A 360 -2.24 14.12 -15.85
CA TRP A 360 -2.28 12.76 -16.34
C TRP A 360 -1.45 12.59 -17.61
N VAL A 361 -0.76 11.47 -17.71
CA VAL A 361 -0.02 10.99 -18.88
C VAL A 361 -0.35 9.54 -19.17
N ALA A 362 -0.07 9.09 -20.37
CA ALA A 362 -0.36 7.73 -20.78
C ALA A 362 0.79 7.12 -21.59
N GLU A 363 1.00 5.81 -21.39
CA GLU A 363 1.94 5.00 -22.13
C GLU A 363 1.21 3.80 -22.76
N GLU A 364 1.36 3.64 -24.08
CA GLU A 364 0.71 2.58 -24.86
C GLU A 364 1.12 1.17 -24.37
N ARG A 365 2.33 1.06 -23.84
CA ARG A 365 2.88 -0.17 -23.25
C ARG A 365 3.86 0.15 -22.14
N TRP A 366 4.04 -0.81 -21.27
CA TRP A 366 5.05 -0.74 -20.21
C TRP A 366 5.95 -1.98 -20.25
N PRO A 367 7.31 -1.87 -20.17
CA PRO A 367 8.07 -0.61 -20.13
C PRO A 367 7.87 0.25 -21.39
N ALA A 368 7.86 1.58 -21.21
CA ALA A 368 7.64 2.54 -22.29
C ALA A 368 8.96 2.83 -23.02
N PRO A 369 9.10 2.49 -24.32
CA PRO A 369 10.35 2.67 -25.05
C PRO A 369 10.78 4.14 -25.23
N SER A 370 9.84 5.06 -25.06
CA SER A 370 10.08 6.50 -25.14
C SER A 370 10.78 7.06 -23.91
N ILE A 371 10.73 6.36 -22.78
CA ILE A 371 11.36 6.80 -21.53
C ILE A 371 12.85 6.46 -21.60
N ALA A 372 13.69 7.50 -21.66
CA ALA A 372 15.14 7.34 -21.77
C ALA A 372 15.80 7.37 -20.40
N THR A 373 16.86 6.60 -20.24
CA THR A 373 17.68 6.64 -19.01
C THR A 373 18.70 7.75 -19.08
N ARG A 374 18.69 8.65 -18.09
CA ARG A 374 19.72 9.65 -17.86
C ARG A 374 20.66 9.17 -16.75
N ARG A 375 21.90 8.87 -17.10
CA ARG A 375 22.93 8.47 -16.13
C ARG A 375 23.66 9.67 -15.59
N LEU A 376 23.81 9.75 -14.25
CA LEU A 376 24.59 10.74 -13.54
C LEU A 376 25.58 10.03 -12.60
N HIS A 377 26.88 10.37 -12.71
CA HIS A 377 27.94 9.85 -11.88
C HIS A 377 28.11 10.69 -10.61
N LEU A 378 28.32 10.03 -9.48
CA LEU A 378 28.69 10.66 -8.23
C LEU A 378 30.18 11.03 -8.29
N THR A 379 30.51 12.26 -7.96
CA THR A 379 31.88 12.76 -8.03
C THR A 379 32.50 12.96 -6.64
N PRO A 380 33.85 12.96 -6.53
CA PRO A 380 34.51 13.28 -5.26
C PRO A 380 34.15 14.68 -4.70
N GLY A 381 33.78 15.61 -5.58
CA GLY A 381 33.35 16.95 -5.23
C GLY A 381 31.90 17.03 -4.76
N LYS A 382 31.23 15.87 -4.48
CA LYS A 382 29.83 15.76 -4.05
C LYS A 382 28.83 16.36 -5.07
N THR A 383 29.11 16.18 -6.37
CA THR A 383 28.21 16.58 -7.45
C THR A 383 27.71 15.37 -8.25
N LEU A 384 26.60 15.55 -8.97
CA LEU A 384 26.04 14.61 -9.95
C LEU A 384 26.37 15.13 -11.36
N GLN A 385 27.11 14.36 -12.15
CA GLN A 385 27.57 14.76 -13.49
C GLN A 385 27.35 13.66 -14.52
N ALA A 386 27.16 14.05 -15.79
CA ALA A 386 27.01 13.09 -16.89
C ALA A 386 28.29 12.30 -17.18
N ALA A 387 29.46 12.92 -16.96
CA ALA A 387 30.74 12.28 -17.18
C ALA A 387 31.26 11.60 -15.90
N ALA A 388 31.88 10.43 -16.06
CA ALA A 388 32.59 9.78 -14.97
C ALA A 388 33.84 10.58 -14.58
N THR A 389 34.19 10.54 -13.29
CA THR A 389 35.38 11.21 -12.73
C THR A 389 36.33 10.19 -12.15
N PRO A 390 37.56 10.58 -11.80
CA PRO A 390 38.47 9.71 -11.05
C PRO A 390 37.78 9.18 -9.77
N ARG A 391 38.17 7.96 -9.40
CA ARG A 391 37.59 7.26 -8.24
C ARG A 391 38.13 7.84 -6.94
N ALA A 392 37.24 8.01 -5.99
CA ALA A 392 37.59 8.40 -4.62
C ALA A 392 36.58 7.79 -3.61
N ARG A 393 37.04 7.50 -2.42
CA ARG A 393 36.23 7.00 -1.31
C ARG A 393 35.68 8.18 -0.56
N VAL A 394 34.34 8.18 -0.36
CA VAL A 394 33.62 9.23 0.38
C VAL A 394 32.84 8.56 1.49
N ALA A 395 33.08 8.97 2.74
CA ALA A 395 32.43 8.38 3.91
C ALA A 395 30.94 8.73 3.95
N VAL A 396 30.10 7.74 4.28
CA VAL A 396 28.69 7.93 4.59
C VAL A 396 28.55 8.18 6.08
N PRO A 397 27.90 9.28 6.52
CA PRO A 397 27.65 9.51 7.93
C PRO A 397 26.90 8.35 8.60
N SER A 398 27.20 8.10 9.87
CA SER A 398 26.61 6.99 10.65
C SER A 398 25.42 7.42 11.52
N ALA A 399 24.79 8.56 11.24
CA ALA A 399 23.64 9.03 12.00
C ALA A 399 22.46 8.04 11.92
N LEU A 400 21.90 7.71 13.08
CA LEU A 400 20.82 6.72 13.22
C LEU A 400 19.41 7.34 13.14
N THR A 401 19.29 8.63 13.44
CA THR A 401 18.01 9.33 13.55
C THR A 401 17.53 9.94 12.22
N ILE A 402 18.14 9.54 11.09
CA ILE A 402 17.74 9.95 9.73
C ILE A 402 16.50 9.16 9.31
N GLY A 403 15.56 9.84 8.65
CA GLY A 403 14.32 9.27 8.11
C GLY A 403 13.06 9.87 8.69
N GLY A 404 13.18 10.67 9.75
CA GLY A 404 12.04 11.32 10.39
C GLY A 404 11.28 12.32 9.51
N CYS A 405 11.88 12.76 8.42
CA CYS A 405 11.22 13.60 7.42
C CYS A 405 10.35 12.80 6.44
N ILE A 406 10.47 11.49 6.36
CA ILE A 406 9.51 10.64 5.63
C ILE A 406 8.40 10.27 6.60
N PRO A 407 7.14 10.49 6.25
CA PRO A 407 6.02 10.15 7.12
C PRO A 407 6.08 8.66 7.48
N VAL A 408 5.94 8.37 8.76
CA VAL A 408 5.96 7.00 9.24
C VAL A 408 4.62 6.38 8.96
N LEU A 409 4.68 5.23 8.37
CA LEU A 409 3.57 4.36 8.16
C LEU A 409 2.90 3.99 9.49
N SER A 410 1.66 4.40 9.62
CA SER A 410 0.69 3.64 10.37
C SER A 410 -0.13 2.85 9.37
N PRO A 411 -0.43 1.57 9.59
CA PRO A 411 -1.30 0.80 8.69
C PRO A 411 -2.70 1.38 8.57
N THR A 412 -3.10 2.24 9.50
CA THR A 412 -4.39 2.96 9.47
C THR A 412 -4.33 4.26 8.68
N ASP A 413 -3.14 4.69 8.27
CA ASP A 413 -2.94 5.94 7.56
C ASP A 413 -1.69 5.84 6.67
N MET A 414 -1.76 4.93 5.70
CA MET A 414 -0.74 4.76 4.66
C MET A 414 -0.81 5.86 3.59
N SER A 415 -1.75 6.79 3.72
CA SER A 415 -1.98 7.93 2.81
C SER A 415 -0.93 9.05 2.90
N SER A 416 0.23 8.81 3.48
CA SER A 416 1.10 9.89 3.87
C SER A 416 2.55 9.76 3.46
N MET A 417 2.83 9.01 2.41
CA MET A 417 4.12 9.10 1.75
C MET A 417 4.25 10.33 0.85
N ALA A 418 3.42 11.36 1.10
CA ALA A 418 3.44 12.63 0.40
C ALA A 418 4.86 13.24 0.37
N PRO A 419 5.22 13.96 -0.68
CA PRO A 419 6.53 14.60 -0.79
C PRO A 419 6.75 15.49 0.43
N THR A 420 7.67 15.08 1.28
CA THR A 420 8.02 15.84 2.47
C THR A 420 9.33 16.57 2.27
N GLU A 421 9.46 17.66 2.98
CA GLU A 421 10.67 18.46 3.01
C GLU A 421 11.78 17.67 3.73
N GLN A 422 12.95 17.54 3.10
CA GLN A 422 14.05 16.63 3.49
C GLN A 422 15.29 17.34 4.04
N SER A 423 15.27 18.66 4.15
CA SER A 423 16.49 19.44 4.48
C SER A 423 17.15 19.01 5.77
N ASP A 424 16.36 18.68 6.81
CA ASP A 424 16.90 18.22 8.09
C ASP A 424 17.65 16.90 7.96
N ASP A 425 17.06 15.93 7.28
CA ASP A 425 17.69 14.61 7.04
C ASP A 425 18.90 14.73 6.09
N ASP A 426 18.89 15.66 5.14
CA ASP A 426 19.99 15.91 4.23
C ASP A 426 21.23 16.44 4.96
N THR A 427 21.09 17.22 6.05
CA THR A 427 22.23 17.69 6.86
C THR A 427 23.02 16.56 7.50
N LEU A 428 22.40 15.41 7.70
CA LEU A 428 22.97 14.22 8.33
C LEU A 428 23.39 13.14 7.31
N SER A 429 23.14 13.40 6.03
CA SER A 429 23.39 12.46 4.92
C SER A 429 24.62 12.84 4.10
N LEU A 430 25.16 11.88 3.35
CA LEU A 430 26.07 12.17 2.26
C LEU A 430 25.25 12.60 1.05
N VAL A 431 25.38 13.87 0.64
CA VAL A 431 24.57 14.44 -0.46
C VAL A 431 25.43 14.73 -1.69
N PHE A 432 24.80 14.57 -2.88
CA PHE A 432 25.38 14.88 -4.19
C PHE A 432 24.35 15.69 -5.00
N ASP A 433 24.73 16.87 -5.49
CA ASP A 433 23.83 17.78 -6.21
C ASP A 433 24.19 17.87 -7.69
N SER A 434 23.17 17.91 -8.56
CA SER A 434 23.35 18.26 -9.96
C SER A 434 23.52 19.77 -10.14
N GLU A 435 23.97 20.20 -11.32
CA GLU A 435 23.75 21.59 -11.75
C GLU A 435 22.24 21.90 -11.84
N PRO A 436 21.85 23.18 -11.75
CA PRO A 436 20.46 23.57 -11.95
C PRO A 436 19.93 23.09 -13.30
N LEU A 437 18.72 22.56 -13.31
CA LEU A 437 18.09 22.08 -14.54
C LEU A 437 17.81 23.25 -15.51
N SER A 438 18.17 23.06 -16.77
CA SER A 438 17.92 24.06 -17.83
C SER A 438 16.46 24.07 -18.32
N ALA A 439 15.69 22.99 -18.04
CA ALA A 439 14.30 22.82 -18.39
C ALA A 439 13.60 21.94 -17.35
N ASP A 440 12.25 21.98 -17.32
CA ASP A 440 11.45 21.01 -16.58
C ASP A 440 11.74 19.59 -17.08
N ILE A 441 11.81 18.61 -16.18
CA ILE A 441 11.90 17.19 -16.50
C ILE A 441 10.81 16.40 -15.83
N ASP A 442 10.31 15.37 -16.51
CA ASP A 442 9.37 14.40 -15.96
C ASP A 442 10.12 13.09 -15.70
N ILE A 443 10.19 12.67 -14.44
CA ILE A 443 10.75 11.39 -14.04
C ILE A 443 9.57 10.42 -13.92
N VAL A 444 9.56 9.36 -14.75
CA VAL A 444 8.51 8.31 -14.72
C VAL A 444 9.19 6.95 -14.78
N GLY A 445 9.15 6.21 -13.69
CA GLY A 445 9.78 4.90 -13.57
C GLY A 445 10.52 4.73 -12.26
N ARG A 446 11.42 3.75 -12.22
CA ARG A 446 12.22 3.39 -11.03
C ARG A 446 13.67 3.83 -11.22
N PRO A 447 14.14 4.91 -10.57
CA PRO A 447 15.56 5.24 -10.58
C PRO A 447 16.38 4.10 -9.95
N THR A 448 17.59 3.88 -10.48
CA THR A 448 18.47 2.80 -9.99
C THR A 448 19.85 3.36 -9.68
N LEU A 449 20.29 3.24 -8.44
CA LEU A 449 21.65 3.56 -8.04
C LEU A 449 22.54 2.32 -8.22
N ARG A 450 23.50 2.39 -9.14
CA ARG A 450 24.59 1.42 -9.29
C ARG A 450 25.68 1.81 -8.31
N LEU A 451 25.66 1.22 -7.13
CA LEU A 451 26.52 1.56 -6.00
C LEU A 451 27.80 0.75 -6.02
N ALA A 452 28.93 1.44 -5.97
CA ALA A 452 30.21 0.86 -5.55
C ALA A 452 30.52 1.32 -4.13
N PHE A 453 30.81 0.39 -3.22
CA PHE A 453 30.97 0.68 -1.80
C PHE A 453 32.04 -0.17 -1.13
N ILE A 454 32.48 0.30 0.05
CA ILE A 454 33.39 -0.40 0.96
C ILE A 454 32.78 -0.31 2.35
N ALA A 455 32.74 -1.42 3.09
CA ALA A 455 32.30 -1.47 4.48
C ALA A 455 33.30 -2.25 5.34
N ASP A 456 33.32 -1.97 6.64
CA ASP A 456 34.19 -2.65 7.61
C ASP A 456 33.50 -3.77 8.39
N LYS A 457 32.18 -3.95 8.19
CA LYS A 457 31.36 -4.94 8.89
C LYS A 457 30.68 -5.88 7.92
N PRO A 458 30.36 -7.12 8.36
CA PRO A 458 29.76 -8.14 7.49
C PRO A 458 28.30 -7.82 7.06
N ILE A 459 27.61 -6.93 7.76
CA ILE A 459 26.24 -6.51 7.45
C ILE A 459 26.21 -4.98 7.45
N ALA A 460 25.77 -4.40 6.35
CA ALA A 460 25.53 -2.97 6.20
C ALA A 460 24.17 -2.72 5.53
N LYS A 461 23.52 -1.62 5.90
CA LYS A 461 22.29 -1.16 5.30
C LYS A 461 22.50 0.23 4.72
N ILE A 462 21.77 0.53 3.67
CA ILE A 462 21.82 1.83 3.00
C ILE A 462 20.40 2.29 2.66
N ALA A 463 20.15 3.57 2.85
CA ALA A 463 18.97 4.25 2.35
C ALA A 463 19.41 5.35 1.38
N VAL A 464 18.72 5.45 0.26
CA VAL A 464 18.98 6.37 -0.82
C VAL A 464 17.73 7.16 -1.10
N ARG A 465 17.81 8.49 -1.07
CA ARG A 465 16.71 9.39 -1.42
C ARG A 465 17.11 10.21 -2.63
N LEU A 466 16.23 10.28 -3.62
CA LEU A 466 16.32 11.21 -4.73
C LEU A 466 15.38 12.37 -4.46
N ASN A 467 15.92 13.58 -4.40
CA ASN A 467 15.18 14.79 -4.02
C ASN A 467 15.26 15.84 -5.13
N GLU A 468 14.26 16.74 -5.16
CA GLU A 468 14.32 18.04 -5.83
C GLU A 468 14.80 19.10 -4.83
N VAL A 469 15.90 19.78 -5.11
CA VAL A 469 16.29 20.99 -4.38
C VAL A 469 15.76 22.20 -5.15
N ALA A 470 14.76 22.84 -4.58
CA ALA A 470 14.15 24.04 -5.17
C ALA A 470 15.12 25.24 -5.15
N PRO A 471 14.89 26.29 -5.96
CA PRO A 471 15.75 27.48 -5.99
C PRO A 471 15.87 28.22 -4.65
N ASP A 472 14.92 28.02 -3.73
CA ASP A 472 14.96 28.56 -2.35
C ASP A 472 15.82 27.72 -1.40
N GLY A 473 16.39 26.60 -1.88
CA GLY A 473 17.27 25.71 -1.11
C GLY A 473 16.56 24.58 -0.38
N ARG A 474 15.23 24.54 -0.33
CA ARG A 474 14.48 23.44 0.28
C ARG A 474 14.57 22.18 -0.57
N SER A 475 14.67 21.04 0.11
CA SER A 475 14.82 19.72 -0.49
C SER A 475 13.51 18.93 -0.36
N TRP A 476 13.01 18.39 -1.46
CA TRP A 476 11.71 17.69 -1.52
C TRP A 476 11.88 16.28 -2.05
N LEU A 477 11.28 15.31 -1.38
CA LEU A 477 11.37 13.90 -1.76
C LEU A 477 10.72 13.63 -3.12
N LEU A 478 11.45 13.02 -4.05
CA LEU A 478 10.92 12.46 -5.29
C LEU A 478 10.62 10.97 -5.15
N THR A 479 11.58 10.23 -4.59
CA THR A 479 11.50 8.79 -4.31
C THR A 479 12.66 8.36 -3.44
N TYR A 480 12.55 7.17 -2.86
CA TYR A 480 13.61 6.57 -2.08
C TYR A 480 13.70 5.06 -2.30
N GLY A 481 14.80 4.48 -1.88
CA GLY A 481 15.00 3.04 -1.83
C GLY A 481 15.92 2.67 -0.67
N VAL A 482 15.75 1.45 -0.18
CA VAL A 482 16.56 0.89 0.90
C VAL A 482 17.15 -0.43 0.44
N ARG A 483 18.34 -0.76 0.92
CA ARG A 483 18.96 -2.04 0.61
C ARG A 483 19.77 -2.59 1.78
N ASN A 484 19.57 -3.86 2.07
CA ASN A 484 20.50 -4.65 2.87
C ASN A 484 21.64 -5.12 1.95
N LEU A 485 22.84 -4.58 2.15
CA LEU A 485 23.99 -4.81 1.29
C LEU A 485 24.60 -6.20 1.44
N ALA A 486 24.20 -6.96 2.47
CA ALA A 486 24.61 -8.34 2.66
C ALA A 486 23.72 -9.35 1.92
N HIS A 487 22.52 -8.94 1.45
CA HIS A 487 21.60 -9.82 0.73
C HIS A 487 21.93 -9.90 -0.76
N ASN A 488 21.78 -11.09 -1.36
CA ASN A 488 21.78 -11.26 -2.80
C ASN A 488 20.58 -10.54 -3.47
N ALA A 489 20.54 -10.52 -4.80
CA ALA A 489 19.57 -9.70 -5.55
C ALA A 489 18.11 -10.07 -5.25
N ASP A 490 17.80 -11.36 -5.10
CA ASP A 490 16.46 -11.92 -4.90
C ASP A 490 16.13 -12.19 -3.41
N HIS A 491 17.02 -11.80 -2.49
CA HIS A 491 16.88 -11.99 -1.03
C HIS A 491 16.72 -13.45 -0.56
N THR A 492 17.11 -14.43 -1.39
CA THR A 492 17.07 -15.85 -1.00
C THR A 492 18.23 -16.27 -0.12
N ALA A 493 19.30 -15.47 -0.10
CA ALA A 493 20.47 -15.71 0.71
C ALA A 493 21.14 -14.39 1.14
N TRP A 494 21.97 -14.46 2.16
CA TRP A 494 22.87 -13.39 2.51
C TRP A 494 24.33 -13.90 2.55
N THR A 495 25.26 -13.01 2.23
CA THR A 495 26.69 -13.29 2.28
C THR A 495 27.36 -12.16 3.04
N PRO A 496 28.24 -12.46 4.01
CA PRO A 496 28.99 -11.43 4.71
C PRO A 496 29.75 -10.53 3.74
N ILE A 497 29.61 -9.23 3.92
CA ILE A 497 30.40 -8.24 3.22
C ILE A 497 31.87 -8.47 3.59
N VAL A 498 32.76 -8.53 2.59
CA VAL A 498 34.20 -8.66 2.83
C VAL A 498 34.76 -7.31 3.28
N ALA A 499 35.17 -7.22 4.54
CA ALA A 499 35.62 -5.97 5.16
C ALA A 499 36.77 -5.33 4.37
N GLY A 500 36.65 -4.05 4.07
CA GLY A 500 37.65 -3.27 3.34
C GLY A 500 37.71 -3.53 1.83
N ALA A 501 37.05 -4.55 1.30
CA ALA A 501 36.96 -4.82 -0.12
C ALA A 501 35.88 -3.96 -0.79
N GLU A 502 36.16 -3.50 -2.00
CA GLU A 502 35.17 -2.82 -2.83
C GLU A 502 34.18 -3.84 -3.40
N GLN A 503 32.89 -3.54 -3.28
CA GLN A 503 31.78 -4.33 -3.81
C GLN A 503 30.83 -3.43 -4.60
N THR A 504 29.95 -4.04 -5.40
CA THR A 504 28.93 -3.34 -6.19
C THR A 504 27.57 -3.96 -6.00
N GLN A 505 26.55 -3.11 -5.89
CA GLN A 505 25.14 -3.54 -5.89
C GLN A 505 24.24 -2.50 -6.57
N ASP A 506 23.16 -2.97 -7.18
CA ASP A 506 22.11 -2.11 -7.70
C ASP A 506 21.05 -1.90 -6.61
N ILE A 507 20.70 -0.64 -6.37
CA ILE A 507 19.64 -0.23 -5.43
C ILE A 507 18.52 0.39 -6.24
N LEU A 508 17.40 -0.32 -6.32
CA LEU A 508 16.21 0.20 -6.98
C LEU A 508 15.47 1.11 -6.01
N LEU A 509 15.18 2.34 -6.46
CA LEU A 509 14.27 3.23 -5.75
C LEU A 509 12.83 2.89 -6.13
N ASN A 510 11.88 3.35 -5.33
CA ASN A 510 10.46 3.15 -5.62
C ASN A 510 10.08 3.83 -6.95
N PHE A 511 9.07 3.27 -7.61
CA PHE A 511 8.50 3.91 -8.78
C PHE A 511 8.05 5.32 -8.43
N THR A 512 8.31 6.24 -9.33
CA THR A 512 7.90 7.65 -9.19
C THR A 512 7.38 8.20 -10.51
N SER A 513 6.48 9.15 -10.42
CA SER A 513 5.96 9.92 -11.54
C SER A 513 5.88 11.38 -11.09
N ARG A 514 7.01 12.10 -11.22
CA ARG A 514 7.18 13.44 -10.65
C ARG A 514 7.80 14.40 -11.66
N ARG A 515 7.35 15.65 -11.60
CA ARG A 515 7.95 16.76 -12.36
C ARG A 515 8.92 17.53 -11.49
N VAL A 516 10.15 17.67 -11.98
CA VAL A 516 11.16 18.55 -11.40
C VAL A 516 11.28 19.81 -12.23
N LYS A 517 11.23 20.97 -11.60
CA LYS A 517 11.18 22.26 -12.26
C LYS A 517 12.53 22.73 -12.78
N LYS A 518 12.49 23.53 -13.87
CA LYS A 518 13.63 24.32 -14.33
C LYS A 518 14.19 25.18 -13.19
N GLY A 519 15.49 25.23 -13.05
CA GLY A 519 16.21 25.96 -11.99
C GLY A 519 16.40 25.18 -10.70
N SER A 520 15.63 24.12 -10.47
CA SER A 520 15.86 23.18 -9.38
C SER A 520 17.07 22.28 -9.67
N ARG A 521 17.59 21.61 -8.64
CA ARG A 521 18.65 20.60 -8.74
C ARG A 521 18.09 19.24 -8.36
N LEU A 522 18.68 18.18 -8.94
CA LEU A 522 18.51 16.83 -8.42
C LEU A 522 19.55 16.62 -7.30
N ARG A 523 19.11 16.13 -6.16
CA ARG A 523 19.96 15.71 -5.04
C ARG A 523 19.81 14.24 -4.80
N LEU A 524 20.94 13.54 -4.70
CA LEU A 524 20.99 12.19 -4.19
C LEU A 524 21.53 12.23 -2.75
N SER A 525 20.71 11.79 -1.79
CA SER A 525 21.07 11.70 -0.37
C SER A 525 21.26 10.26 0.02
N VAL A 526 22.41 9.93 0.60
CA VAL A 526 22.82 8.57 0.99
C VAL A 526 23.03 8.51 2.49
N SER A 527 22.41 7.54 3.17
CA SER A 527 22.50 7.35 4.62
C SER A 527 22.53 5.87 5.00
N GLN A 528 22.93 5.57 6.22
CA GLN A 528 22.95 4.21 6.78
C GLN A 528 21.68 3.87 7.56
N SER A 529 20.78 4.83 7.69
CA SER A 529 19.51 4.73 8.45
C SER A 529 18.34 5.28 7.65
N GLN A 530 17.17 4.76 7.93
CA GLN A 530 15.84 5.23 7.52
C GLN A 530 14.89 4.98 8.68
N TRP A 531 15.23 5.57 9.85
CA TRP A 531 14.42 5.44 11.05
C TRP A 531 13.14 6.30 10.95
N PRO A 532 12.00 5.86 11.48
CA PRO A 532 11.75 4.62 12.21
C PRO A 532 11.39 3.41 11.31
N ILE A 533 11.38 3.56 10.01
CA ILE A 533 10.92 2.50 9.08
C ILE A 533 11.85 1.28 9.16
N VAL A 534 13.16 1.47 8.99
CA VAL A 534 14.13 0.40 8.83
C VAL A 534 14.86 0.10 10.13
N TRP A 535 14.93 -1.17 10.50
CA TRP A 535 15.73 -1.64 11.63
C TRP A 535 17.23 -1.48 11.34
N PRO A 536 18.03 -0.87 12.23
CA PRO A 536 19.47 -0.68 12.02
C PRO A 536 20.28 -1.97 11.80
N ALA A 537 21.46 -1.84 11.22
CA ALA A 537 22.44 -2.92 11.16
C ALA A 537 22.83 -3.36 12.58
N PRO A 538 23.31 -4.63 12.77
CA PRO A 538 23.61 -5.15 14.11
C PRO A 538 24.78 -4.46 14.80
N GLU A 539 25.68 -3.85 14.04
CA GLU A 539 26.85 -3.13 14.51
C GLU A 539 26.98 -1.77 13.83
N ALA A 540 27.68 -0.85 14.44
CA ALA A 540 28.05 0.41 13.80
C ALA A 540 29.00 0.13 12.63
N VAL A 541 28.68 0.65 11.44
CA VAL A 541 29.40 0.39 10.20
C VAL A 541 30.16 1.63 9.72
N SER A 542 31.42 1.46 9.35
CA SER A 542 32.15 2.43 8.54
C SER A 542 31.88 2.14 7.07
N LEU A 543 30.94 2.87 6.47
CA LEU A 543 30.51 2.72 5.08
C LEU A 543 31.07 3.85 4.23
N GLN A 544 31.63 3.51 3.07
CA GLN A 544 32.15 4.46 2.08
C GLN A 544 31.52 4.19 0.72
N VAL A 545 31.11 5.24 0.03
CA VAL A 545 30.75 5.22 -1.40
C VAL A 545 31.99 5.46 -2.23
N VAL A 546 32.21 4.69 -3.29
CA VAL A 546 33.26 4.93 -4.25
C VAL A 546 32.74 5.85 -5.35
N ALA A 547 32.90 7.16 -5.15
CA ALA A 547 32.57 8.17 -6.16
C ALA A 547 33.41 7.93 -7.44
N GLY A 548 32.87 8.30 -8.60
CA GLY A 548 33.48 7.98 -9.92
C GLY A 548 33.17 6.57 -10.42
N ALA A 549 32.91 5.60 -9.51
CA ALA A 549 32.44 4.26 -9.85
C ALA A 549 30.93 4.09 -9.61
N THR A 550 30.34 4.96 -8.82
CA THR A 550 28.90 4.97 -8.50
C THR A 550 28.15 5.92 -9.45
N ALA A 551 26.98 5.48 -9.94
CA ALA A 551 26.11 6.29 -10.80
C ALA A 551 24.64 5.98 -10.54
N ILE A 552 23.79 7.00 -10.70
CA ILE A 552 22.35 6.84 -10.69
C ILE A 552 21.78 6.92 -12.10
N ASP A 553 20.95 5.94 -12.45
CA ASP A 553 20.17 5.87 -13.68
C ASP A 553 18.76 6.41 -13.40
N ILE A 554 18.35 7.50 -14.05
CA ILE A 554 17.09 8.18 -13.83
C ILE A 554 16.23 8.05 -15.09
N PRO A 555 15.02 7.48 -15.03
CA PRO A 555 14.11 7.37 -16.17
C PRO A 555 13.46 8.73 -16.47
N ILE A 556 13.78 9.31 -17.61
CA ILE A 556 13.25 10.60 -18.05
C ILE A 556 12.22 10.39 -19.18
N ARG A 557 10.99 10.77 -18.91
CA ARG A 557 9.93 10.78 -19.90
C ARG A 557 10.03 12.02 -20.77
N PRO A 558 10.08 11.89 -22.11
CA PRO A 558 10.11 13.05 -22.99
C PRO A 558 8.77 13.80 -22.94
N ALA A 559 8.85 15.14 -23.09
CA ALA A 559 7.64 15.93 -23.29
C ALA A 559 6.98 15.52 -24.61
N ARG A 560 5.64 15.43 -24.60
CA ARG A 560 4.83 15.19 -25.81
C ARG A 560 4.01 16.41 -26.13
N ALA A 561 3.73 16.64 -27.41
CA ALA A 561 2.91 17.77 -27.86
C ALA A 561 1.44 17.63 -27.40
N SER A 562 0.96 16.40 -27.24
CA SER A 562 -0.36 16.11 -26.71
C SER A 562 -0.31 14.78 -25.93
N GLU A 563 -1.09 14.70 -24.89
CA GLU A 563 -1.35 13.44 -24.17
C GLU A 563 -2.70 12.88 -24.61
N PRO A 564 -2.89 11.55 -24.63
CA PRO A 564 -4.19 10.95 -24.79
C PRO A 564 -5.16 11.50 -23.75
N SER A 565 -6.41 11.79 -24.16
CA SER A 565 -7.42 12.24 -23.20
C SER A 565 -7.72 11.12 -22.20
N MET A 566 -7.90 11.48 -20.93
CA MET A 566 -8.42 10.54 -19.92
C MET A 566 -9.93 10.36 -20.20
N PRO A 567 -10.41 9.13 -20.40
CA PRO A 567 -11.84 8.89 -20.55
C PRO A 567 -12.58 9.01 -19.21
N VAL A 568 -11.85 8.96 -18.11
CA VAL A 568 -12.38 9.10 -16.75
C VAL A 568 -12.29 10.58 -16.37
N GLU A 569 -13.43 11.25 -16.32
CA GLU A 569 -13.49 12.62 -15.83
C GLU A 569 -13.17 12.64 -14.33
N VAL A 570 -12.29 13.57 -13.93
CA VAL A 570 -12.12 13.91 -12.52
C VAL A 570 -13.43 14.52 -12.03
N ARG A 571 -14.14 13.82 -11.19
CA ARG A 571 -15.37 14.32 -10.57
C ARG A 571 -15.10 14.79 -9.15
N PRO A 572 -15.84 15.80 -8.68
CA PRO A 572 -15.82 16.14 -7.26
C PRO A 572 -16.16 14.93 -6.42
N ASP A 573 -15.56 14.86 -5.24
CA ASP A 573 -15.83 13.78 -4.27
C ASP A 573 -17.32 13.60 -4.02
N THR A 574 -17.86 12.46 -4.44
CA THR A 574 -19.23 12.03 -4.17
C THR A 574 -19.29 11.03 -3.02
N SER A 575 -18.15 10.65 -2.44
CA SER A 575 -18.06 9.64 -1.37
C SER A 575 -18.66 10.13 -0.05
N GLY A 576 -18.82 11.46 0.12
CA GLY A 576 -19.20 12.07 1.38
C GLY A 576 -18.13 11.95 2.49
N LYS A 577 -16.95 11.43 2.17
CA LYS A 577 -15.80 11.52 3.07
C LYS A 577 -15.34 12.98 3.09
N THR A 578 -15.55 13.65 4.20
CA THR A 578 -14.73 14.83 4.52
C THR A 578 -13.33 14.32 4.79
N PRO A 579 -12.28 14.84 4.12
CA PRO A 579 -10.92 14.51 4.49
C PRO A 579 -10.78 14.70 5.99
N ALA A 580 -10.37 13.65 6.70
CA ALA A 580 -10.10 13.81 8.12
C ALA A 580 -9.06 14.92 8.25
N PRO A 581 -9.28 15.95 9.10
CA PRO A 581 -8.23 16.91 9.34
C PRO A 581 -7.02 16.11 9.80
N ALA A 582 -5.91 16.24 9.07
CA ALA A 582 -4.67 15.61 9.46
C ALA A 582 -4.37 16.08 10.88
N ASP A 583 -4.44 15.17 11.85
CA ASP A 583 -4.05 15.50 13.21
C ASP A 583 -2.53 15.72 13.21
N PRO A 584 -2.04 16.95 13.37
CA PRO A 584 -0.61 17.20 13.40
C PRO A 584 0.10 16.48 14.57
N ALA A 585 -0.64 16.00 15.57
CA ALA A 585 -0.09 15.19 16.66
C ALA A 585 0.23 13.75 16.22
N MET A 586 -0.30 13.28 15.09
CA MET A 586 -0.22 11.88 14.67
C MET A 586 1.17 11.43 14.21
N ARG A 587 2.10 12.36 13.94
CA ARG A 587 3.36 12.04 13.24
C ARG A 587 4.53 12.91 13.63
N MET A 588 4.65 13.27 14.89
CA MET A 588 5.81 14.04 15.32
C MET A 588 6.93 13.13 15.80
N VAL A 589 7.96 13.03 14.97
CA VAL A 589 9.27 12.63 15.49
C VAL A 589 9.77 13.77 16.36
N THR A 590 10.02 13.48 17.61
CA THR A 590 10.64 14.43 18.53
C THR A 590 12.10 14.08 18.72
N TYR A 591 12.95 15.10 18.83
CA TYR A 591 14.38 14.94 19.03
C TYR A 591 14.78 15.60 20.35
N GLU A 592 15.48 14.86 21.19
CA GLU A 592 16.03 15.33 22.46
C GLU A 592 17.56 15.28 22.42
N GLY A 593 18.21 16.39 22.75
CA GLY A 593 19.67 16.52 22.76
C GLY A 593 20.26 17.02 21.44
N PRO A 594 21.57 17.31 21.43
CA PRO A 594 22.26 17.82 20.26
C PRO A 594 22.50 16.73 19.20
N ILE A 595 22.64 17.15 17.95
CA ILE A 595 23.05 16.28 16.83
C ILE A 595 24.30 15.47 17.22
N GLY A 596 24.29 14.16 17.00
CA GLY A 596 25.39 13.25 17.35
C GLY A 596 25.26 12.54 18.70
N SER A 597 24.35 12.99 19.59
CA SER A 597 24.01 12.29 20.84
C SER A 597 22.50 12.35 21.16
N ARG A 598 21.69 12.75 20.18
CA ARG A 598 20.26 12.92 20.37
C ARG A 598 19.53 11.58 20.47
N ARG A 599 18.40 11.60 21.16
CA ARG A 599 17.39 10.55 21.10
C ARG A 599 16.29 11.01 20.15
N ALA A 600 15.83 10.13 19.28
CA ALA A 600 14.62 10.34 18.51
C ALA A 600 13.51 9.45 19.06
N SER A 601 12.30 9.99 19.12
CA SER A 601 11.09 9.27 19.50
C SER A 601 9.95 9.61 18.55
N PHE A 602 9.13 8.61 18.29
CA PHE A 602 7.87 8.72 17.56
C PHE A 602 6.80 8.05 18.41
N GLY A 603 5.64 8.68 18.54
CA GLY A 603 4.55 8.10 19.32
C GLY A 603 3.20 8.66 18.92
N ALA A 604 2.18 7.81 18.98
CA ALA A 604 0.78 8.18 18.85
C ALA A 604 -0.08 7.27 19.73
N SER A 605 -1.18 7.79 20.25
CA SER A 605 -2.12 7.02 21.06
C SER A 605 -3.54 7.48 20.81
N PHE A 606 -4.40 6.54 20.49
CA PHE A 606 -5.83 6.74 20.26
C PHE A 606 -6.58 5.80 21.19
N PRO A 607 -7.23 6.33 22.26
CA PRO A 607 -8.01 5.50 23.17
C PRO A 607 -9.25 4.93 22.50
N ILE A 608 -9.78 3.82 23.03
CA ILE A 608 -11.05 3.27 22.57
C ILE A 608 -12.18 4.29 22.83
N GLU A 609 -12.91 4.60 21.77
CA GLU A 609 -14.19 5.30 21.83
C GLU A 609 -15.30 4.42 21.30
N LEU A 610 -16.21 3.99 22.17
CA LEU A 610 -17.37 3.22 21.77
C LEU A 610 -18.41 4.13 21.11
N ARG A 611 -18.67 3.88 19.83
CA ARG A 611 -19.66 4.61 19.02
C ARG A 611 -20.75 3.64 18.53
N ASN A 612 -21.95 4.16 18.34
CA ASN A 612 -23.01 3.38 17.73
C ASN A 612 -22.59 2.95 16.32
N HIS A 613 -22.77 1.67 16.02
CA HIS A 613 -22.60 1.20 14.65
C HIS A 613 -23.86 1.57 13.86
N ASP A 614 -23.69 2.08 12.64
CA ASP A 614 -24.80 2.68 11.89
C ASP A 614 -25.90 1.70 11.46
N VAL A 615 -25.55 0.43 11.31
CA VAL A 615 -26.44 -0.58 10.73
C VAL A 615 -26.73 -1.73 11.68
N VAL A 616 -25.78 -2.08 12.53
CA VAL A 616 -25.92 -3.17 13.51
C VAL A 616 -26.18 -2.57 14.87
N ALA A 617 -27.20 -3.07 15.58
CA ALA A 617 -27.58 -2.57 16.91
C ALA A 617 -26.53 -2.92 17.96
N MET A 618 -25.36 -2.27 17.87
CA MET A 618 -24.26 -2.39 18.84
C MET A 618 -23.45 -1.09 18.91
N ARG A 619 -22.67 -0.94 19.98
CA ARG A 619 -21.59 0.04 20.06
C ARG A 619 -20.26 -0.67 19.82
N ARG A 620 -19.37 -0.06 19.04
CA ARG A 620 -18.05 -0.60 18.75
C ARG A 620 -17.00 0.52 18.80
N GLY A 621 -15.81 0.18 19.22
CA GLY A 621 -14.66 1.06 19.22
C GLY A 621 -13.37 0.28 19.04
N SER A 622 -12.38 0.95 18.51
CA SER A 622 -11.00 0.49 18.43
C SER A 622 -10.06 1.54 19.01
N GLY A 623 -8.97 1.09 19.58
CA GLY A 623 -7.91 1.94 20.10
C GLY A 623 -6.55 1.39 19.68
N LEU A 624 -5.56 2.26 19.57
CA LEU A 624 -4.20 1.86 19.29
C LEU A 624 -3.20 2.79 19.97
N SER A 625 -2.00 2.29 20.23
CA SER A 625 -0.86 3.11 20.60
C SER A 625 0.41 2.58 19.97
N VAL A 626 1.28 3.47 19.53
CA VAL A 626 2.61 3.16 19.01
C VAL A 626 3.64 4.03 19.71
N GLU A 627 4.79 3.45 20.00
CA GLU A 627 5.97 4.15 20.47
C GLU A 627 7.20 3.53 19.80
N ALA A 628 8.02 4.36 19.16
CA ALA A 628 9.31 3.94 18.61
C ALA A 628 10.40 4.92 19.11
N THR A 629 11.53 4.39 19.55
CA THR A 629 12.66 5.19 20.08
C THR A 629 13.99 4.68 19.57
N ILE A 630 14.94 5.60 19.32
CA ILE A 630 16.34 5.29 19.01
C ILE A 630 17.26 6.35 19.61
N ALA A 631 18.50 5.97 19.94
CA ALA A 631 19.53 6.88 20.41
C ALA A 631 20.75 6.86 19.47
N GLU A 632 21.28 8.04 19.15
CA GLU A 632 22.52 8.13 18.39
C GLU A 632 23.67 7.41 19.10
N GLY A 633 24.54 6.75 18.31
CA GLY A 633 25.69 6.01 18.82
C GLY A 633 25.41 4.59 19.31
N ASP A 634 24.14 4.19 19.45
CA ASP A 634 23.75 2.83 19.84
C ASP A 634 22.78 2.21 18.84
N VAL A 635 23.29 1.45 17.88
CA VAL A 635 22.50 0.76 16.83
C VAL A 635 21.51 -0.26 17.38
N ASN A 636 21.67 -0.71 18.63
CA ASN A 636 20.79 -1.67 19.28
C ASN A 636 19.78 -0.99 20.24
N SER A 637 19.78 0.32 20.33
CA SER A 637 18.83 1.09 21.14
C SER A 637 17.43 1.18 20.52
N TYR A 638 17.26 0.77 19.25
CA TYR A 638 15.95 0.82 18.59
C TYR A 638 14.97 -0.09 19.33
N ARG A 639 13.87 0.50 19.75
CA ARG A 639 12.73 -0.17 20.37
C ARG A 639 11.45 0.31 19.69
N ILE A 640 10.54 -0.62 19.40
CA ILE A 640 9.17 -0.31 19.02
C ILE A 640 8.21 -1.09 19.91
N ALA A 641 7.14 -0.44 20.33
CA ALA A 641 6.00 -1.06 21.02
C ALA A 641 4.72 -0.63 20.31
N PHE A 642 3.84 -1.58 20.08
CA PHE A 642 2.54 -1.34 19.50
C PHE A 642 1.46 -2.08 20.27
N THR A 643 0.33 -1.42 20.49
CA THR A 643 -0.85 -2.00 21.12
C THR A 643 -2.06 -1.70 20.25
N SER A 644 -2.90 -2.71 20.04
CA SER A 644 -4.19 -2.59 19.37
C SER A 644 -5.27 -3.22 20.24
N GLU A 645 -6.41 -2.58 20.33
CA GLU A 645 -7.53 -3.06 21.13
C GLU A 645 -8.87 -2.75 20.46
N ASN A 646 -9.81 -3.68 20.56
CA ASN A 646 -11.17 -3.55 20.07
C ASN A 646 -12.15 -3.85 21.20
N ALA A 647 -13.28 -3.15 21.20
CA ALA A 647 -14.40 -3.47 22.08
C ALA A 647 -15.73 -3.36 21.33
N SER A 648 -16.66 -4.23 21.67
CA SER A 648 -18.02 -4.21 21.15
C SER A 648 -19.00 -4.50 22.28
N GLU A 649 -20.13 -3.80 22.28
CA GLU A 649 -21.18 -4.01 23.28
C GLU A 649 -22.58 -3.84 22.75
N ARG A 650 -23.49 -4.60 23.29
CA ARG A 650 -24.95 -4.46 23.24
C ARG A 650 -25.55 -5.00 24.53
N GLU A 651 -26.86 -4.90 24.69
CA GLU A 651 -27.51 -5.40 25.90
C GLU A 651 -27.17 -6.87 26.19
N GLY A 652 -26.70 -7.14 27.40
CA GLY A 652 -26.29 -8.47 27.83
C GLY A 652 -24.97 -9.01 27.25
N TRP A 653 -24.32 -8.29 26.33
CA TRP A 653 -23.10 -8.76 25.65
C TRP A 653 -22.06 -7.65 25.53
N LYS A 654 -20.95 -7.84 26.22
CA LYS A 654 -19.77 -6.94 26.16
C LYS A 654 -18.53 -7.77 25.96
N VAL A 655 -17.79 -7.47 24.90
CA VAL A 655 -16.54 -8.13 24.56
C VAL A 655 -15.45 -7.11 24.30
N ALA A 656 -14.23 -7.48 24.68
CA ALA A 656 -13.03 -6.70 24.35
C ALA A 656 -11.87 -7.64 24.11
N ALA A 657 -10.96 -7.23 23.23
CA ALA A 657 -9.72 -7.95 22.97
C ALA A 657 -8.58 -6.94 22.78
N LYS A 658 -7.40 -7.32 23.24
CA LYS A 658 -6.19 -6.49 23.20
C LYS A 658 -4.99 -7.32 22.78
N VAL A 659 -4.21 -6.79 21.87
CA VAL A 659 -2.92 -7.34 21.44
C VAL A 659 -1.85 -6.29 21.67
N ALA A 660 -0.71 -6.71 22.24
CA ALA A 660 0.44 -5.84 22.43
C ALA A 660 1.71 -6.55 21.97
N THR A 661 2.55 -5.85 21.23
CA THR A 661 3.85 -6.34 20.76
C THR A 661 4.93 -5.34 21.06
N THR A 662 6.08 -5.82 21.53
CA THR A 662 7.30 -5.03 21.70
C THR A 662 8.45 -5.74 20.99
N MET A 663 9.25 -5.00 20.24
CA MET A 663 10.47 -5.51 19.62
C MET A 663 11.66 -4.63 19.98
N THR A 664 12.75 -5.30 20.33
CA THR A 664 14.09 -4.73 20.54
C THR A 664 15.14 -5.63 19.88
N SER A 665 16.40 -5.23 19.89
CA SER A 665 17.48 -6.07 19.37
C SER A 665 18.74 -6.03 20.21
N THR A 666 19.57 -7.05 20.00
CA THR A 666 20.98 -7.14 20.38
C THR A 666 21.80 -7.28 19.10
N PRO A 667 23.14 -7.27 19.16
CA PRO A 667 23.95 -7.53 17.96
C PRO A 667 23.63 -8.86 17.24
N THR A 668 23.08 -9.84 17.93
CA THR A 668 22.88 -11.20 17.41
C THR A 668 21.43 -11.63 17.29
N HIS A 669 20.50 -10.97 17.99
CA HIS A 669 19.10 -11.40 18.05
C HIS A 669 18.14 -10.22 18.06
N PHE A 670 16.98 -10.41 17.44
CA PHE A 670 15.77 -9.69 17.76
C PHE A 670 15.12 -10.29 18.99
N VAL A 671 14.52 -9.46 19.84
CA VAL A 671 13.74 -9.89 21.02
C VAL A 671 12.34 -9.38 20.82
N VAL A 672 11.39 -10.30 20.66
CA VAL A 672 9.98 -10.00 20.41
C VAL A 672 9.15 -10.50 21.60
N GLU A 673 8.34 -9.63 22.16
CA GLU A 673 7.39 -9.93 23.22
C GLU A 673 5.98 -9.65 22.71
N GLU A 674 5.11 -10.66 22.76
CA GLU A 674 3.73 -10.57 22.29
C GLU A 674 2.76 -10.98 23.38
N ARG A 675 1.61 -10.30 23.45
CA ARG A 675 0.55 -10.60 24.44
C ARG A 675 -0.81 -10.47 23.80
N ILE A 676 -1.71 -11.41 24.12
CA ILE A 676 -3.13 -11.38 23.78
C ILE A 676 -3.93 -11.44 25.08
N GLU A 677 -4.96 -10.62 25.18
CA GLU A 677 -5.93 -10.65 26.26
C GLU A 677 -7.35 -10.49 25.68
N ALA A 678 -8.33 -11.19 26.28
CA ALA A 678 -9.73 -11.09 25.88
C ALA A 678 -10.66 -11.10 27.10
N TRP A 679 -11.74 -10.31 27.02
CA TRP A 679 -12.72 -10.15 28.09
C TRP A 679 -14.15 -10.35 27.58
N HIS A 680 -14.98 -10.96 28.41
CA HIS A 680 -16.42 -11.06 28.25
C HIS A 680 -17.12 -10.57 29.49
N ASN A 681 -18.01 -9.56 29.37
CA ASN A 681 -18.74 -8.91 30.45
C ASN A 681 -17.83 -8.46 31.64
N GLY A 682 -16.63 -8.00 31.32
CA GLY A 682 -15.64 -7.52 32.30
C GLY A 682 -14.76 -8.61 32.89
N GLU A 683 -15.08 -9.89 32.70
CA GLU A 683 -14.23 -11.01 33.11
C GLU A 683 -13.17 -11.31 32.02
N ARG A 684 -11.90 -11.47 32.43
CA ARG A 684 -10.84 -11.90 31.49
C ARG A 684 -10.97 -13.39 31.24
N ILE A 685 -11.31 -13.76 30.00
CA ILE A 685 -11.57 -15.14 29.58
C ILE A 685 -10.37 -15.82 28.91
N HIS A 686 -9.38 -15.03 28.46
CA HIS A 686 -8.17 -15.53 27.82
C HIS A 686 -7.00 -14.58 28.04
N GLU A 687 -5.82 -15.19 28.22
CA GLU A 687 -4.53 -14.51 28.20
C GLU A 687 -3.47 -15.46 27.63
N ALA A 688 -2.64 -14.93 26.72
CA ALA A 688 -1.45 -15.62 26.23
C ALA A 688 -0.29 -14.63 26.11
N ARG A 689 0.92 -15.11 26.42
CA ARG A 689 2.14 -14.29 26.36
C ARG A 689 3.28 -15.12 25.76
N TRP A 690 4.07 -14.47 24.92
CA TRP A 690 5.25 -15.07 24.31
C TRP A 690 6.43 -14.11 24.39
N LYS A 691 7.63 -14.68 24.52
CA LYS A 691 8.88 -13.94 24.43
C LYS A 691 9.88 -14.79 23.67
N HIS A 692 10.33 -14.30 22.54
CA HIS A 692 11.25 -15.00 21.67
C HIS A 692 12.53 -14.21 21.43
N ARG A 693 13.63 -14.95 21.35
CA ARG A 693 14.91 -14.44 20.83
C ARG A 693 15.13 -15.09 19.47
N ILE A 694 15.16 -14.30 18.43
CA ILE A 694 15.23 -14.74 17.04
C ILE A 694 16.54 -14.23 16.46
N ARG A 695 17.36 -15.14 15.93
CA ARG A 695 18.65 -14.81 15.36
C ARG A 695 18.50 -13.80 14.22
N ARG A 696 19.43 -12.87 14.11
CA ARG A 696 19.52 -11.94 12.97
C ARG A 696 20.21 -12.64 11.81
N ASP A 697 19.45 -12.99 10.78
CA ASP A 697 19.94 -13.69 9.61
C ASP A 697 20.28 -12.68 8.50
N GLY A 698 21.47 -12.06 8.62
CA GLY A 698 21.91 -11.01 7.71
C GLY A 698 21.22 -9.65 7.93
N ASN A 699 20.46 -9.47 9.01
CA ASN A 699 19.70 -8.23 9.30
C ASN A 699 20.20 -7.49 10.54
#